data_5d44dea1859a6d401bf3c1e014983f69
#
_entry.id   5d44dea1859a6d401bf3c1e014983f69
#
_cell.length_a   1.000
_cell.length_b   1.000
_cell.length_c   1.000
_cell.angle_alpha   90.00
_cell.angle_beta   90.00
_cell.angle_gamma   90.00
#
_symmetry.space_group_name_H-M   'P 1'
#
loop_
_entity.id
_entity.type
_entity.pdbx_description
1 polymer ?
#
loop_
_entity_poly.entity_id
_entity_poly.type
_entity_poly.pdbx_seq_one_letter_code
_entity_poly.pdbx_strand_id
1 'polypeptide(L)'
;MKSGISKIMAVFAAMLAFSSCEKDKELPSFDSDERAIRIIPEIASPYTKSNPVTDGKETEFNNGDMIALLCNDGHVTYKLTDKGWKTTDNYYLRWGSAPVSYSAFYPATETSTTFGNFELQSSQRTTDRLAAADYMTCTVADAVKTSDGSLRLKMERQMTKVSFTLAGIEGSARVQGFRVWTSTGFTEGHPNTDRMYISPYIVASEGTISGQNGTTYTAIVVPSEADDSKVFVTFNYKGKDITLTGVPELKKGFRYDMRINISETIISIDTPSVDPWDESTIVIPGGDAEKVPLLPYFVKPQACGTRDGHSWENAMGMTEFLNMIKQKNGSQSESDENADNVDDRDFYFTGGTYSVSQVKVEYSGYRSRVKFRVHGGYDTASTGTDVSRKESETIFDGGGSNRFITLGNQTELAFDGITFTNLKSGGDGCIMLAAGGSGDSRATFSNCTFKKCTASGGQNPIIMVRKGLAKLDNVIFDACRAEGGVRGLIRLAQKESRVYLNACTFVNNTFGGGGFGLLVHLNDFGGNVCLHNVTFAGNDSGCGATGAINGTGGMLIASSTIVASNANPAIRCESDPKSGSRLINSLIIQEQDRTAIDMSSSGRKLKSLGGNVIVGSINAKDQYESSANDDTFANKAAAAALSLSWNSGSRHYLWNGSTTLTKFTIEQLRSAIKSYSNTNTGKLYAGSAEIYDGSKAGEDFLGWLDSINAFGIYGNGSAVWPGSYQGN
;
A
#
# COMPACT_ATOMS: atom_id res chain seq x y z
N MET A 1 4.91 54.07 38.03
CA MET A 1 5.03 52.96 37.02
C MET A 1 4.32 53.33 35.73
N LYS A 2 4.78 54.33 35.00
CA LYS A 2 4.33 54.69 33.62
C LYS A 2 5.48 55.36 32.88
N SER A 3 6.54 54.68 32.59
CA SER A 3 7.60 55.19 31.68
C SER A 3 8.47 54.12 31.01
N GLY A 4 8.09 52.83 31.09
CA GLY A 4 8.87 51.71 30.51
C GLY A 4 8.35 51.14 29.20
N ILE A 5 7.12 51.46 28.78
CA ILE A 5 6.47 50.84 27.63
C ILE A 5 6.68 51.62 26.31
N SER A 6 7.07 52.88 26.40
CA SER A 6 7.23 53.71 25.19
C SER A 6 8.54 53.56 24.44
N LYS A 7 9.57 52.85 24.98
CA LYS A 7 10.84 52.67 24.31
C LYS A 7 10.97 51.34 23.57
N ILE A 8 10.07 50.38 23.80
CA ILE A 8 10.08 49.10 23.08
C ILE A 8 9.29 49.17 21.75
N MET A 9 8.30 50.08 21.67
CA MET A 9 7.57 50.30 20.41
C MET A 9 8.32 51.11 19.36
N ALA A 10 9.35 51.89 19.74
CA ALA A 10 10.13 52.68 18.79
C ALA A 10 11.21 51.87 18.07
N VAL A 11 11.62 50.71 18.59
CA VAL A 11 12.58 49.79 17.93
C VAL A 11 11.90 48.90 16.91
N PHE A 12 10.61 48.56 17.12
CA PHE A 12 9.84 47.77 16.15
C PHE A 12 9.36 48.58 14.94
N ALA A 13 9.19 49.92 15.09
CA ALA A 13 8.79 50.78 13.98
C ALA A 13 9.94 51.18 13.05
N ALA A 14 11.21 51.05 13.51
CA ALA A 14 12.38 51.34 12.68
C ALA A 14 12.85 50.14 11.80
N MET A 15 12.33 48.92 12.04
CA MET A 15 12.61 47.77 11.20
C MET A 15 11.59 47.56 10.06
N LEU A 16 10.53 48.39 10.00
CA LEU A 16 9.51 48.31 8.95
C LEU A 16 9.65 49.37 7.84
N ALA A 17 10.73 50.16 7.83
CA ALA A 17 10.92 51.25 6.87
C ALA A 17 11.98 51.02 5.79
N PHE A 18 12.47 49.83 5.63
CA PHE A 18 13.38 49.45 4.51
C PHE A 18 12.83 48.26 3.67
N SER A 19 11.56 48.29 3.35
CA SER A 19 11.03 47.48 2.25
C SER A 19 10.52 48.39 1.13
N SER A 20 11.42 49.10 0.46
CA SER A 20 11.11 49.68 -0.84
C SER A 20 11.38 48.62 -1.92
N CYS A 21 10.30 48.20 -2.54
CA CYS A 21 10.20 47.68 -3.92
C CYS A 21 11.55 47.41 -4.64
N GLU A 22 12.20 46.29 -4.39
CA GLU A 22 12.80 45.51 -5.44
C GLU A 22 11.82 44.37 -5.77
N LYS A 23 11.47 44.25 -7.07
CA LYS A 23 10.75 43.09 -7.59
C LYS A 23 11.35 41.85 -6.97
N ASP A 24 10.49 41.00 -6.37
CA ASP A 24 10.86 39.66 -5.91
C ASP A 24 11.64 38.97 -7.02
N LYS A 25 12.97 38.97 -6.93
CA LYS A 25 13.76 38.04 -7.70
C LYS A 25 13.46 36.68 -7.06
N GLU A 26 12.68 35.87 -7.74
CA GLU A 26 12.51 34.48 -7.36
C GLU A 26 13.90 33.92 -7.04
N LEU A 27 14.04 33.38 -5.83
CA LEU A 27 15.28 32.71 -5.45
C LEU A 27 15.56 31.63 -6.49
N PRO A 28 16.81 31.50 -6.97
CA PRO A 28 17.15 30.44 -7.91
C PRO A 28 16.76 29.09 -7.33
N SER A 29 16.39 28.14 -8.18
CA SER A 29 16.09 26.78 -7.73
C SER A 29 17.35 26.12 -7.15
N PHE A 30 17.19 25.12 -6.31
CA PHE A 30 18.30 24.35 -5.73
C PHE A 30 19.34 23.93 -6.79
N ASP A 31 18.88 23.50 -7.96
CA ASP A 31 19.76 23.03 -9.05
C ASP A 31 20.52 24.15 -9.74
N SER A 32 19.97 25.35 -9.79
CA SER A 32 20.57 26.51 -10.48
C SER A 32 21.36 27.44 -9.57
N ASP A 33 21.25 27.29 -8.25
CA ASP A 33 21.97 28.14 -7.31
C ASP A 33 23.39 27.61 -7.05
N GLU A 34 24.38 28.34 -7.49
CA GLU A 34 25.79 28.00 -7.25
C GLU A 34 26.20 28.05 -5.76
N ARG A 35 25.42 28.69 -4.92
CA ARG A 35 25.64 28.74 -3.47
C ARG A 35 24.86 27.67 -2.72
N ALA A 36 23.99 26.89 -3.38
CA ALA A 36 23.28 25.80 -2.73
C ALA A 36 24.28 24.76 -2.18
N ILE A 37 24.05 24.31 -0.95
CA ILE A 37 24.86 23.26 -0.36
C ILE A 37 24.40 21.92 -0.95
N ARG A 38 25.30 21.25 -1.66
CA ARG A 38 25.08 19.91 -2.22
C ARG A 38 25.81 18.91 -1.35
N ILE A 39 25.10 17.93 -0.81
CA ILE A 39 25.72 16.92 0.05
C ILE A 39 26.28 15.76 -0.76
N ILE A 40 27.42 15.24 -0.30
CA ILE A 40 28.01 13.98 -0.73
C ILE A 40 28.22 13.13 0.52
N PRO A 41 27.18 12.37 0.95
CA PRO A 41 27.32 11.51 2.10
C PRO A 41 28.03 10.21 1.73
N GLU A 42 28.90 9.78 2.61
CA GLU A 42 29.62 8.50 2.57
C GLU A 42 29.41 7.79 3.90
N ILE A 43 29.08 6.50 3.88
CA ILE A 43 28.98 5.72 5.11
C ILE A 43 30.39 5.39 5.60
N ALA A 44 30.73 5.86 6.79
CA ALA A 44 32.04 5.65 7.36
C ALA A 44 32.19 4.21 7.86
N SER A 45 33.19 3.52 7.34
CA SER A 45 33.67 2.29 7.96
C SER A 45 34.71 2.60 9.02
N PRO A 46 34.73 1.88 10.17
CA PRO A 46 35.79 2.07 11.17
C PRO A 46 37.19 1.75 10.66
N TYR A 47 37.35 1.00 9.55
CA TYR A 47 38.63 0.42 9.20
C TYR A 47 39.06 0.43 7.74
N THR A 48 38.28 0.92 6.74
CA THR A 48 38.74 0.86 5.34
C THR A 48 38.59 2.12 4.54
N LYS A 49 39.65 2.42 3.76
CA LYS A 49 39.65 3.31 2.62
C LYS A 49 39.33 2.49 1.38
N SER A 50 38.09 2.34 0.97
CA SER A 50 37.79 1.88 -0.37
C SER A 50 36.48 2.44 -0.88
N ASN A 51 36.46 2.78 -2.17
CA ASN A 51 35.32 3.29 -2.88
C ASN A 51 34.15 2.29 -2.84
N PRO A 52 32.93 2.78 -2.74
CA PRO A 52 31.73 1.95 -2.84
C PRO A 52 31.66 1.31 -4.23
N VAL A 53 31.36 0.03 -4.29
CA VAL A 53 31.09 -0.72 -5.51
C VAL A 53 29.63 -1.17 -5.49
N THR A 54 28.96 -0.92 -6.61
CA THR A 54 27.59 -1.24 -6.92
C THR A 54 27.20 -2.69 -6.61
N ASP A 55 25.97 -2.86 -6.16
CA ASP A 55 25.13 -4.04 -5.96
C ASP A 55 24.89 -4.41 -4.48
N GLY A 56 23.88 -3.74 -3.87
CA GLY A 56 23.20 -4.21 -2.68
C GLY A 56 24.04 -4.30 -1.40
N LYS A 57 25.13 -3.53 -1.29
CA LYS A 57 25.97 -3.48 -0.11
C LYS A 57 25.45 -2.45 0.88
N GLU A 58 25.48 -2.79 2.17
CA GLU A 58 25.14 -1.90 3.29
C GLU A 58 26.10 -0.69 3.44
N THR A 59 26.90 -0.43 2.44
CA THR A 59 27.88 0.66 2.36
C THR A 59 27.40 1.84 1.52
N GLU A 60 26.23 1.75 0.94
CA GLU A 60 25.64 2.79 0.07
C GLU A 60 24.23 3.17 0.52
N PHE A 61 23.85 4.41 0.28
CA PHE A 61 22.49 4.88 0.46
C PHE A 61 21.62 4.44 -0.72
N ASN A 62 20.38 4.09 -0.44
CA ASN A 62 19.41 3.65 -1.43
C ASN A 62 18.54 4.81 -1.91
N ASN A 63 18.00 4.68 -3.11
CA ASN A 63 17.06 5.65 -3.65
C ASN A 63 15.85 5.78 -2.71
N GLY A 64 15.54 7.00 -2.30
CA GLY A 64 14.52 7.30 -1.31
C GLY A 64 15.04 7.57 0.10
N ASP A 65 16.29 7.22 0.41
CA ASP A 65 16.91 7.54 1.70
C ASP A 65 16.96 9.05 1.95
N MET A 66 16.82 9.43 3.21
CA MET A 66 16.79 10.84 3.61
C MET A 66 17.81 11.13 4.69
N ILE A 67 18.53 12.25 4.53
CA ILE A 67 19.48 12.80 5.50
C ILE A 67 19.04 14.20 5.89
N ALA A 68 18.96 14.48 7.18
CA ALA A 68 18.79 15.83 7.68
C ALA A 68 20.14 16.49 7.92
N LEU A 69 20.29 17.72 7.44
CA LEU A 69 21.45 18.58 7.65
C LEU A 69 21.04 19.80 8.47
N LEU A 70 21.75 20.07 9.55
CA LEU A 70 21.47 21.15 10.49
C LEU A 70 22.67 22.06 10.63
N CYS A 71 22.42 23.36 10.82
CA CYS A 71 23.37 24.36 11.26
C CYS A 71 22.65 25.41 12.12
N ASN A 72 23.39 26.40 12.63
CA ASN A 72 22.78 27.48 13.44
C ASN A 72 21.72 28.28 12.68
N ASP A 73 21.80 28.35 11.36
CA ASP A 73 20.90 29.13 10.50
C ASP A 73 19.65 28.36 10.05
N GLY A 74 19.55 27.07 10.37
CA GLY A 74 18.40 26.24 10.00
C GLY A 74 18.74 24.77 9.75
N HIS A 75 17.74 24.08 9.22
CA HIS A 75 17.87 22.68 8.86
C HIS A 75 17.21 22.41 7.50
N VAL A 76 17.64 21.38 6.82
CA VAL A 76 17.08 20.92 5.56
C VAL A 76 17.20 19.40 5.45
N THR A 77 16.21 18.76 4.86
CA THR A 77 16.25 17.32 4.57
C THR A 77 16.56 17.10 3.09
N TYR A 78 17.52 16.24 2.83
CA TYR A 78 17.88 15.78 1.49
C TYR A 78 17.36 14.35 1.29
N LYS A 79 16.86 14.08 0.10
CA LYS A 79 16.42 12.76 -0.35
C LYS A 79 17.27 12.30 -1.53
N LEU A 80 17.73 11.06 -1.49
CA LEU A 80 18.41 10.45 -2.62
C LEU A 80 17.40 10.13 -3.73
N THR A 81 17.70 10.56 -4.93
CA THR A 81 16.88 10.34 -6.14
C THR A 81 17.78 9.83 -7.27
N ASP A 82 17.22 9.41 -8.38
CA ASP A 82 17.96 9.02 -9.59
C ASP A 82 18.89 10.15 -10.13
N LYS A 83 18.65 11.40 -9.70
CA LYS A 83 19.46 12.58 -10.05
C LYS A 83 20.38 13.02 -8.91
N GLY A 84 20.65 12.15 -7.94
CA GLY A 84 21.43 12.43 -6.75
C GLY A 84 20.61 13.05 -5.61
N TRP A 85 21.30 13.56 -4.61
CA TRP A 85 20.69 14.14 -3.41
C TRP A 85 20.01 15.47 -3.72
N LYS A 86 18.72 15.58 -3.42
CA LYS A 86 17.88 16.76 -3.63
C LYS A 86 17.16 17.12 -2.34
N THR A 87 16.87 18.39 -2.12
CA THR A 87 16.05 18.84 -1.00
C THR A 87 14.61 18.36 -1.16
N THR A 88 13.95 18.05 -0.04
CA THR A 88 12.57 17.54 -0.04
C THR A 88 11.52 18.63 -0.27
N ASP A 89 11.91 19.88 -0.06
CA ASP A 89 11.09 21.07 -0.28
C ASP A 89 11.84 22.12 -1.10
N ASN A 90 11.27 23.30 -1.27
CA ASN A 90 11.90 24.40 -1.98
C ASN A 90 12.92 25.17 -1.12
N TYR A 91 13.07 24.81 0.15
CA TYR A 91 14.06 25.40 1.04
C TYR A 91 15.38 24.64 0.95
N TYR A 92 16.49 25.36 0.93
CA TYR A 92 17.83 24.79 0.96
C TYR A 92 18.82 25.74 1.65
N LEU A 93 19.83 25.15 2.28
CA LEU A 93 20.92 25.90 2.89
C LEU A 93 21.89 26.40 1.82
N ARG A 94 22.51 27.55 2.06
CA ARG A 94 23.42 28.22 1.14
C ARG A 94 24.78 28.47 1.79
N TRP A 95 25.82 28.30 1.03
CA TRP A 95 27.14 28.69 1.47
C TRP A 95 27.22 30.19 1.76
N GLY A 96 27.65 30.51 2.99
CA GLY A 96 27.97 31.87 3.42
C GLY A 96 29.42 32.24 3.13
N SER A 97 29.84 33.45 3.56
CA SER A 97 31.21 33.90 3.50
C SER A 97 32.06 33.46 4.69
N ALA A 98 31.44 33.07 5.79
CA ALA A 98 32.10 32.58 6.99
C ALA A 98 32.02 31.06 7.09
N PRO A 99 33.00 30.39 7.74
CA PRO A 99 32.89 28.97 8.07
C PRO A 99 31.66 28.68 8.92
N VAL A 100 31.00 27.56 8.63
CA VAL A 100 29.80 27.10 9.38
C VAL A 100 29.95 25.62 9.75
N SER A 101 29.60 25.27 10.98
CA SER A 101 29.56 23.88 11.41
C SER A 101 28.22 23.26 11.09
N TYR A 102 28.25 22.06 10.53
CA TYR A 102 27.08 21.29 10.14
C TYR A 102 27.01 19.98 10.92
N SER A 103 25.81 19.59 11.30
CA SER A 103 25.52 18.26 11.82
C SER A 103 24.54 17.56 10.89
N ALA A 104 24.72 16.27 10.65
CA ALA A 104 23.83 15.47 9.82
C ALA A 104 23.45 14.17 10.52
N PHE A 105 22.25 13.67 10.23
CA PHE A 105 21.82 12.36 10.71
C PHE A 105 20.96 11.61 9.71
N TYR A 106 20.98 10.29 9.79
CA TYR A 106 20.22 9.32 9.03
C TYR A 106 19.66 8.25 9.98
N PRO A 107 18.47 7.72 9.79
CA PRO A 107 17.49 8.15 8.79
C PRO A 107 16.78 9.43 9.22
N ALA A 108 16.40 10.24 8.23
CA ALA A 108 15.58 11.43 8.43
C ALA A 108 14.19 11.24 7.83
N THR A 109 13.26 12.12 8.20
CA THR A 109 11.93 12.25 7.58
C THR A 109 11.81 13.63 6.96
N GLU A 110 10.83 13.86 6.10
CA GLU A 110 10.60 15.19 5.49
C GLU A 110 10.40 16.30 6.54
N THR A 111 9.99 15.93 7.76
CA THR A 111 9.74 16.86 8.87
C THR A 111 10.76 16.74 10.00
N SER A 112 11.90 16.09 9.77
CA SER A 112 12.92 15.89 10.82
C SER A 112 13.52 17.21 11.28
N THR A 113 13.26 17.58 12.52
CA THR A 113 13.76 18.80 13.14
C THR A 113 14.59 18.54 14.40
N THR A 114 14.61 17.30 14.89
CA THR A 114 15.31 16.89 16.12
C THR A 114 16.61 16.16 15.80
N PHE A 115 17.67 16.59 16.44
CA PHE A 115 18.97 15.97 16.41
C PHE A 115 19.36 15.53 17.83
N GLY A 116 19.98 14.37 17.94
CA GLY A 116 20.49 13.87 19.23
C GLY A 116 19.58 12.88 19.96
N ASN A 117 18.32 12.75 19.58
CA ASN A 117 17.40 11.74 20.13
C ASN A 117 17.03 10.74 19.04
N PHE A 118 17.30 9.48 19.30
CA PHE A 118 16.95 8.38 18.41
C PHE A 118 16.16 7.31 19.16
N GLU A 119 14.97 6.97 18.65
CA GLU A 119 14.14 5.88 19.16
C GLU A 119 14.16 4.72 18.19
N LEU A 120 14.53 3.56 18.71
CA LEU A 120 14.64 2.35 17.93
C LEU A 120 13.27 1.73 17.66
N GLN A 121 13.04 1.27 16.43
CA GLN A 121 11.82 0.58 16.07
C GLN A 121 11.79 -0.86 16.63
N SER A 122 10.68 -1.26 17.25
CA SER A 122 10.50 -2.60 17.83
C SER A 122 10.45 -3.72 16.78
N SER A 123 10.05 -3.39 15.55
CA SER A 123 9.99 -4.33 14.43
C SER A 123 10.99 -3.95 13.34
N GLN A 124 11.90 -4.86 13.02
CA GLN A 124 12.89 -4.73 11.96
C GLN A 124 12.73 -5.86 10.93
N ARG A 125 11.52 -6.33 10.70
CA ARG A 125 11.24 -7.51 9.86
C ARG A 125 11.33 -7.28 8.36
N THR A 126 11.40 -6.05 7.91
CA THR A 126 11.58 -5.71 6.50
C THR A 126 12.92 -5.00 6.31
N THR A 127 13.45 -5.04 5.10
CA THR A 127 14.67 -4.31 4.73
C THR A 127 14.58 -2.83 5.05
N ASP A 128 13.42 -2.20 4.77
CA ASP A 128 13.21 -0.77 5.02
C ASP A 128 13.24 -0.45 6.52
N ARG A 129 12.63 -1.32 7.36
CA ARG A 129 12.64 -1.14 8.82
C ARG A 129 14.00 -1.43 9.43
N LEU A 130 14.71 -2.39 8.87
CA LEU A 130 16.09 -2.67 9.27
C LEU A 130 16.99 -1.48 8.92
N ALA A 131 16.88 -0.94 7.69
CA ALA A 131 17.59 0.25 7.26
C ALA A 131 17.25 1.48 8.12
N ALA A 132 15.96 1.67 8.44
CA ALA A 132 15.51 2.75 9.32
C ALA A 132 16.04 2.64 10.77
N ALA A 133 16.55 1.49 11.18
CA ALA A 133 17.21 1.29 12.48
C ALA A 133 18.71 1.60 12.43
N ASP A 134 19.32 1.75 11.25
CA ASP A 134 20.75 2.03 11.10
C ASP A 134 21.03 3.53 11.30
N TYR A 135 20.98 3.98 12.56
CA TYR A 135 21.20 5.38 12.89
C TYR A 135 22.65 5.79 12.69
N MET A 136 22.85 6.85 11.91
CA MET A 136 24.17 7.40 11.60
C MET A 136 24.20 8.90 11.85
N THR A 137 25.34 9.41 12.25
CA THR A 137 25.56 10.84 12.48
C THR A 137 26.87 11.31 11.83
N CYS A 138 26.92 12.60 11.53
CA CYS A 138 28.13 13.27 11.06
C CYS A 138 28.19 14.70 11.59
N THR A 139 29.37 15.17 11.95
CA THR A 139 29.61 16.59 12.24
C THR A 139 30.78 17.08 11.41
N VAL A 140 30.59 18.19 10.68
CA VAL A 140 31.60 18.87 9.90
C VAL A 140 31.84 20.25 10.51
N ALA A 141 32.93 20.42 11.20
CA ALA A 141 33.28 21.70 11.83
C ALA A 141 33.86 22.68 10.80
N ASP A 142 33.52 23.95 10.96
CA ASP A 142 34.12 25.08 10.22
C ASP A 142 34.19 24.88 8.69
N ALA A 143 33.13 24.31 8.13
CA ALA A 143 33.07 24.05 6.69
C ALA A 143 33.00 25.36 5.89
N VAL A 144 33.76 25.38 4.80
CA VAL A 144 33.78 26.47 3.81
C VAL A 144 33.39 25.92 2.44
N LYS A 145 32.87 26.78 1.56
CA LYS A 145 32.47 26.39 0.22
C LYS A 145 33.66 25.76 -0.54
N THR A 146 33.48 24.53 -0.97
CA THR A 146 34.43 23.85 -1.86
C THR A 146 34.30 24.35 -3.30
N SER A 147 35.29 24.05 -4.16
CA SER A 147 35.28 24.47 -5.57
C SER A 147 34.08 23.94 -6.36
N ASP A 148 33.58 22.77 -5.99
CA ASP A 148 32.38 22.10 -6.58
C ASP A 148 31.07 22.40 -5.84
N GLY A 149 31.11 23.21 -4.76
CA GLY A 149 29.95 23.55 -3.94
C GLY A 149 29.42 22.41 -3.08
N SER A 150 30.15 21.30 -2.96
CA SER A 150 29.74 20.13 -2.20
C SER A 150 30.13 20.19 -0.73
N LEU A 151 29.31 19.57 0.13
CA LEU A 151 29.60 19.27 1.53
C LEU A 151 29.73 17.75 1.69
N ARG A 152 30.92 17.27 1.98
CA ARG A 152 31.16 15.85 2.22
C ARG A 152 30.76 15.49 3.64
N LEU A 153 29.92 14.47 3.78
CA LEU A 153 29.40 13.99 5.06
C LEU A 153 29.91 12.57 5.31
N LYS A 154 30.82 12.41 6.22
CA LYS A 154 31.27 11.07 6.67
C LYS A 154 30.33 10.57 7.75
N MET A 155 29.29 9.81 7.35
CA MET A 155 28.24 9.32 8.23
C MET A 155 28.74 8.13 9.05
N GLU A 156 28.81 8.28 10.36
CA GLU A 156 29.27 7.25 11.29
C GLU A 156 28.11 6.51 11.91
N ARG A 157 28.09 5.17 11.83
CA ARG A 157 27.09 4.33 12.48
C ARG A 157 27.15 4.46 13.99
N GLN A 158 26.03 4.68 14.59
CA GLN A 158 25.87 4.77 16.05
C GLN A 158 25.29 3.48 16.64
N MET A 159 24.89 2.54 15.81
CA MET A 159 24.23 1.29 16.17
C MET A 159 25.18 0.10 16.04
N THR A 160 24.72 -1.05 16.54
CA THR A 160 25.40 -2.35 16.43
C THR A 160 24.49 -3.32 15.67
N LYS A 161 25.05 -4.12 14.77
CA LYS A 161 24.33 -5.19 14.08
C LYS A 161 24.60 -6.53 14.79
N VAL A 162 23.54 -7.29 15.08
CA VAL A 162 23.63 -8.63 15.63
C VAL A 162 22.89 -9.62 14.75
N SER A 163 23.48 -10.79 14.53
CA SER A 163 22.89 -11.88 13.75
C SER A 163 22.98 -13.19 14.52
N PHE A 164 21.88 -13.95 14.55
CA PHE A 164 21.79 -15.23 15.25
C PHE A 164 21.40 -16.32 14.27
N THR A 165 22.29 -17.27 14.01
CA THR A 165 22.02 -18.42 13.15
C THR A 165 21.67 -19.64 13.97
N LEU A 166 20.53 -20.25 13.69
CA LEU A 166 20.06 -21.45 14.38
C LEU A 166 20.79 -22.71 13.93
N ALA A 167 21.08 -23.59 14.88
CA ALA A 167 21.67 -24.89 14.65
C ALA A 167 21.22 -25.94 15.70
N GLY A 168 21.35 -27.20 15.35
CA GLY A 168 21.07 -28.32 16.25
C GLY A 168 19.59 -28.66 16.42
N ILE A 169 18.69 -28.04 15.65
CA ILE A 169 17.25 -28.33 15.69
C ILE A 169 16.98 -29.67 15.03
N GLU A 170 16.28 -30.54 15.74
CA GLU A 170 15.95 -31.89 15.26
C GLU A 170 14.56 -31.97 14.63
N GLY A 171 14.45 -32.72 13.55
CA GLY A 171 13.20 -33.03 12.87
C GLY A 171 12.47 -31.79 12.37
N SER A 172 11.15 -31.75 12.54
CA SER A 172 10.27 -30.67 12.11
C SER A 172 10.08 -29.55 13.15
N ALA A 173 10.79 -29.62 14.29
CA ALA A 173 10.72 -28.59 15.33
C ALA A 173 11.22 -27.24 14.83
N ARG A 174 10.70 -26.14 15.40
CA ARG A 174 11.02 -24.80 14.97
C ARG A 174 11.10 -23.83 16.14
N VAL A 175 11.93 -22.82 15.99
CA VAL A 175 11.93 -21.62 16.82
C VAL A 175 10.83 -20.68 16.33
N GLN A 176 10.02 -20.19 17.27
CA GLN A 176 8.93 -19.23 17.00
C GLN A 176 9.08 -18.02 17.92
N GLY A 177 8.57 -16.86 17.48
CA GLY A 177 8.57 -15.65 18.30
C GLY A 177 9.95 -15.18 18.73
N PHE A 178 10.95 -15.27 17.85
CA PHE A 178 12.33 -14.87 18.16
C PHE A 178 12.41 -13.35 18.38
N ARG A 179 13.07 -12.95 19.46
CA ARG A 179 13.20 -11.57 19.91
C ARG A 179 14.60 -11.28 20.40
N VAL A 180 15.09 -10.08 20.07
CA VAL A 180 16.38 -9.58 20.55
C VAL A 180 16.12 -8.41 21.50
N TRP A 181 16.69 -8.43 22.69
CA TRP A 181 16.49 -7.41 23.73
C TRP A 181 17.61 -6.37 23.71
N THR A 182 17.22 -5.09 23.73
CA THR A 182 18.14 -3.94 23.68
C THR A 182 17.56 -2.75 24.45
N SER A 183 18.27 -1.64 24.49
CA SER A 183 17.74 -0.35 24.95
C SER A 183 16.79 0.25 23.91
N THR A 184 15.89 1.16 24.31
CA THR A 184 14.90 1.77 23.43
C THR A 184 15.48 2.78 22.42
N GLY A 185 16.70 3.23 22.63
CA GLY A 185 17.39 4.19 21.76
C GLY A 185 18.46 4.98 22.49
N PHE A 186 18.73 6.19 22.01
CA PHE A 186 19.68 7.10 22.62
C PHE A 186 19.02 8.45 22.95
N THR A 187 19.49 9.09 24.01
CA THR A 187 19.28 10.50 24.27
C THR A 187 20.63 11.17 24.40
N GLU A 188 20.90 12.20 23.57
CA GLU A 188 22.18 12.93 23.56
C GLU A 188 23.43 12.03 23.46
N GLY A 189 23.32 10.92 22.68
CA GLY A 189 24.44 9.99 22.48
C GLY A 189 24.61 8.93 23.56
N HIS A 190 23.77 8.92 24.59
CA HIS A 190 23.78 7.90 25.65
C HIS A 190 22.62 6.89 25.47
N PRO A 191 22.88 5.58 25.67
CA PRO A 191 21.81 4.58 25.65
C PRO A 191 20.73 4.89 26.70
N ASN A 192 19.46 4.74 26.32
CA ASN A 192 18.35 4.86 27.26
C ASN A 192 18.38 3.72 28.29
N THR A 193 17.88 3.95 29.48
CA THR A 193 17.81 2.95 30.54
C THR A 193 16.71 1.92 30.32
N ASP A 194 15.63 2.32 29.62
CA ASP A 194 14.52 1.44 29.30
C ASP A 194 14.94 0.42 28.24
N ARG A 195 14.42 -0.80 28.39
CA ARG A 195 14.70 -1.90 27.47
C ARG A 195 13.45 -2.33 26.73
N MET A 196 13.66 -2.70 25.48
CA MET A 196 12.64 -3.25 24.60
C MET A 196 13.16 -4.52 23.91
N TYR A 197 12.28 -5.28 23.32
CA TYR A 197 12.70 -6.33 22.39
C TYR A 197 12.43 -5.90 20.95
N ILE A 198 13.26 -6.41 20.07
CA ILE A 198 13.16 -6.22 18.63
C ILE A 198 12.70 -7.53 18.01
N SER A 199 11.78 -7.43 17.08
CA SER A 199 11.47 -8.49 16.15
C SER A 199 12.44 -8.39 14.97
N PRO A 200 13.39 -9.34 14.85
CA PRO A 200 14.49 -9.23 13.91
C PRO A 200 14.05 -9.50 12.45
N TYR A 201 14.89 -9.08 11.52
CA TYR A 201 14.85 -9.53 10.14
C TYR A 201 15.24 -11.01 10.08
N ILE A 202 14.56 -11.79 9.25
CA ILE A 202 14.74 -13.23 9.19
C ILE A 202 15.21 -13.62 7.79
N VAL A 203 16.30 -14.37 7.71
CA VAL A 203 16.80 -14.99 6.48
C VAL A 203 16.83 -16.49 6.70
N ALA A 204 16.10 -17.24 5.88
CA ALA A 204 16.22 -18.68 5.82
C ALA A 204 17.14 -19.07 4.65
N SER A 205 18.01 -20.05 4.84
CA SER A 205 18.82 -20.60 3.74
C SER A 205 17.88 -21.20 2.66
N GLU A 206 18.30 -21.16 1.41
CA GLU A 206 17.53 -21.72 0.31
C GLU A 206 17.13 -23.18 0.61
N GLY A 207 15.85 -23.49 0.44
CA GLY A 207 15.28 -24.80 0.75
C GLY A 207 15.05 -25.10 2.24
N THR A 208 15.31 -24.15 3.15
CA THR A 208 15.03 -24.31 4.58
C THR A 208 13.78 -23.53 5.02
N ILE A 209 13.09 -24.08 6.00
CA ILE A 209 11.89 -23.46 6.58
C ILE A 209 12.34 -22.53 7.72
N SER A 210 11.79 -21.31 7.74
CA SER A 210 12.06 -20.34 8.81
C SER A 210 11.87 -20.94 10.19
N GLY A 211 12.82 -20.66 11.08
CA GLY A 211 12.86 -21.22 12.44
C GLY A 211 13.52 -22.59 12.57
N GLN A 212 14.05 -23.15 11.48
CA GLN A 212 14.87 -24.37 11.47
C GLN A 212 16.37 -24.06 11.35
N ASN A 213 17.19 -25.10 11.31
CA ASN A 213 18.65 -24.99 11.13
C ASN A 213 18.99 -24.12 9.91
N GLY A 214 19.96 -23.21 10.08
CA GLY A 214 20.35 -22.27 9.03
C GLY A 214 19.49 -21.01 8.92
N THR A 215 18.41 -20.88 9.71
CA THR A 215 17.69 -19.61 9.81
C THR A 215 18.54 -18.60 10.58
N THR A 216 18.71 -17.40 10.00
CA THR A 216 19.43 -16.28 10.62
C THR A 216 18.46 -15.16 10.96
N TYR A 217 18.54 -14.69 12.19
CA TYR A 217 17.78 -13.56 12.73
C TYR A 217 18.71 -12.38 12.88
N THR A 218 18.48 -11.31 12.16
CA THR A 218 19.33 -10.10 12.16
C THR A 218 18.59 -8.92 12.77
N ALA A 219 19.23 -8.21 13.69
CA ALA A 219 18.71 -6.98 14.27
C ALA A 219 19.80 -5.92 14.38
N ILE A 220 19.38 -4.66 14.29
CA ILE A 220 20.19 -3.50 14.66
C ILE A 220 19.78 -3.10 16.06
N VAL A 221 20.75 -3.04 16.96
CA VAL A 221 20.54 -2.83 18.39
C VAL A 221 21.37 -1.65 18.90
N VAL A 222 21.00 -1.11 20.04
CA VAL A 222 21.77 -0.06 20.72
C VAL A 222 23.04 -0.66 21.30
N PRO A 223 24.21 -0.02 21.13
CA PRO A 223 25.46 -0.44 21.77
C PRO A 223 25.30 -0.55 23.29
N SER A 224 26.00 -1.50 23.91
CA SER A 224 25.90 -1.73 25.33
C SER A 224 27.20 -2.32 25.91
N GLU A 225 27.47 -2.08 27.19
CA GLU A 225 28.46 -2.82 27.96
C GLU A 225 27.99 -4.26 28.13
N ALA A 226 28.96 -5.16 28.37
CA ALA A 226 28.67 -6.54 28.67
C ALA A 226 27.89 -6.68 29.99
N ASP A 227 26.85 -7.54 29.99
CA ASP A 227 26.02 -7.77 31.17
C ASP A 227 25.41 -9.19 31.14
N ASP A 228 26.00 -10.09 31.95
CA ASP A 228 25.59 -11.50 32.00
C ASP A 228 24.19 -11.71 32.59
N SER A 229 23.67 -10.72 33.30
CA SER A 229 22.37 -10.82 33.97
C SER A 229 21.19 -10.40 33.04
N LYS A 230 21.46 -9.65 31.99
CA LYS A 230 20.43 -9.13 31.12
C LYS A 230 19.96 -10.17 30.11
N VAL A 231 18.65 -10.18 29.87
CA VAL A 231 18.06 -10.95 28.80
C VAL A 231 18.59 -10.42 27.45
N PHE A 232 19.08 -11.33 26.61
CA PHE A 232 19.57 -10.98 25.28
C PHE A 232 18.63 -11.47 24.18
N VAL A 233 18.18 -12.73 24.27
CA VAL A 233 17.29 -13.35 23.28
C VAL A 233 16.17 -14.11 23.97
N THR A 234 14.97 -14.04 23.42
CA THR A 234 13.84 -14.89 23.82
C THR A 234 13.17 -15.50 22.60
N PHE A 235 12.67 -16.72 22.72
CA PHE A 235 11.89 -17.41 21.68
C PHE A 235 11.12 -18.59 22.26
N ASN A 236 10.14 -19.11 21.51
CA ASN A 236 9.45 -20.35 21.86
C ASN A 236 10.04 -21.52 21.06
N TYR A 237 10.31 -22.63 21.73
CA TYR A 237 10.77 -23.88 21.12
C TYR A 237 10.03 -25.06 21.72
N LYS A 238 9.38 -25.88 20.87
CA LYS A 238 8.56 -27.04 21.29
C LYS A 238 7.53 -26.68 22.39
N GLY A 239 6.90 -25.46 22.26
CA GLY A 239 5.90 -24.99 23.24
C GLY A 239 6.44 -24.43 24.54
N LYS A 240 7.76 -24.34 24.71
CA LYS A 240 8.42 -23.75 25.89
C LYS A 240 9.04 -22.41 25.55
N ASP A 241 8.84 -21.43 26.40
CA ASP A 241 9.50 -20.13 26.29
C ASP A 241 10.94 -20.25 26.78
N ILE A 242 11.87 -19.89 25.93
CA ILE A 242 13.30 -19.91 26.17
C ILE A 242 13.79 -18.49 26.37
N THR A 243 14.55 -18.26 27.42
CA THR A 243 15.19 -16.98 27.70
C THR A 243 16.69 -17.21 27.80
N LEU A 244 17.47 -16.53 26.95
CA LEU A 244 18.92 -16.54 26.99
C LEU A 244 19.40 -15.19 27.54
N THR A 245 20.20 -15.24 28.59
CA THR A 245 20.84 -14.08 29.23
C THR A 245 22.30 -14.00 28.81
N GLY A 246 22.95 -12.89 29.11
CA GLY A 246 24.35 -12.64 28.78
C GLY A 246 24.44 -11.78 27.48
N VAL A 247 24.32 -10.46 27.65
CA VAL A 247 24.58 -9.53 26.59
C VAL A 247 26.08 -9.29 26.50
N PRO A 248 26.76 -9.55 25.37
CA PRO A 248 28.18 -9.23 25.21
C PRO A 248 28.38 -7.71 25.11
N GLU A 249 29.62 -7.24 25.20
CA GLU A 249 29.94 -5.86 24.84
C GLU A 249 29.60 -5.65 23.39
N LEU A 250 28.68 -4.70 23.11
CA LEU A 250 28.22 -4.37 21.76
C LEU A 250 28.70 -2.96 21.37
N LYS A 251 29.64 -2.87 20.44
CA LYS A 251 30.26 -1.62 20.00
C LYS A 251 29.53 -1.04 18.79
N LYS A 252 29.38 0.27 18.76
CA LYS A 252 28.82 0.97 17.59
C LYS A 252 29.66 0.75 16.34
N GLY A 253 29.02 0.54 15.20
CA GLY A 253 29.67 0.31 13.92
C GLY A 253 30.26 -1.10 13.75
N PHE A 254 29.96 -2.02 14.66
CA PHE A 254 30.41 -3.42 14.57
C PHE A 254 29.22 -4.37 14.33
N ARG A 255 29.55 -5.50 13.70
CA ARG A 255 28.66 -6.63 13.48
C ARG A 255 29.08 -7.80 14.37
N TYR A 256 28.11 -8.45 14.97
CA TYR A 256 28.29 -9.63 15.83
C TYR A 256 27.49 -10.80 15.26
N ASP A 257 28.16 -11.80 14.72
CA ASP A 257 27.54 -13.02 14.24
C ASP A 257 27.63 -14.10 15.30
N MET A 258 26.49 -14.61 15.72
CA MET A 258 26.34 -15.57 16.79
C MET A 258 25.59 -16.80 16.31
N ARG A 259 25.87 -17.94 16.90
CA ARG A 259 25.14 -19.18 16.65
C ARG A 259 24.37 -19.59 17.89
N ILE A 260 23.09 -19.92 17.70
CA ILE A 260 22.28 -20.52 18.76
C ILE A 260 22.21 -22.02 18.50
N ASN A 261 22.83 -22.79 19.41
CA ASN A 261 22.80 -24.22 19.36
C ASN A 261 21.64 -24.74 20.21
N ILE A 262 20.73 -25.47 19.59
CA ILE A 262 19.55 -26.04 20.23
C ILE A 262 19.67 -27.54 20.23
N SER A 263 19.90 -28.14 21.41
CA SER A 263 19.86 -29.57 21.61
C SER A 263 18.72 -29.95 22.56
N GLU A 264 18.45 -31.24 22.71
CA GLU A 264 17.42 -31.72 23.66
C GLU A 264 17.68 -31.32 25.10
N THR A 265 18.94 -31.10 25.48
CA THR A 265 19.35 -30.87 26.85
C THR A 265 19.92 -29.50 27.14
N ILE A 266 20.46 -28.80 26.12
CA ILE A 266 21.13 -27.51 26.31
C ILE A 266 20.79 -26.60 25.14
N ILE A 267 20.42 -25.35 25.45
CA ILE A 267 20.29 -24.26 24.47
C ILE A 267 21.31 -23.19 24.87
N SER A 268 22.21 -22.83 23.95
CA SER A 268 23.30 -21.89 24.22
C SER A 268 23.55 -20.96 23.04
N ILE A 269 24.13 -19.79 23.33
CA ILE A 269 24.69 -18.89 22.32
C ILE A 269 26.19 -19.07 22.33
N ASP A 270 26.79 -19.25 21.15
CA ASP A 270 28.25 -19.30 21.02
C ASP A 270 28.85 -17.89 21.15
N THR A 271 30.16 -17.86 21.47
CA THR A 271 30.91 -16.60 21.45
C THR A 271 30.80 -15.94 20.06
N PRO A 272 30.45 -14.65 19.97
CA PRO A 272 30.27 -13.99 18.68
C PRO A 272 31.59 -13.87 17.92
N SER A 273 31.56 -14.01 16.59
CA SER A 273 32.56 -13.36 15.74
C SER A 273 32.24 -11.87 15.69
N VAL A 274 33.26 -11.04 15.76
CA VAL A 274 33.13 -9.58 15.81
C VAL A 274 33.89 -9.00 14.63
N ASP A 275 33.17 -8.40 13.70
CA ASP A 275 33.72 -7.79 12.50
C ASP A 275 33.27 -6.32 12.38
N PRO A 276 34.07 -5.44 11.75
CA PRO A 276 33.60 -4.12 11.37
C PRO A 276 32.36 -4.24 10.48
N TRP A 277 31.40 -3.36 10.69
CA TRP A 277 30.15 -3.37 9.92
C TRP A 277 30.33 -2.65 8.57
N ASP A 278 31.19 -3.16 7.72
CA ASP A 278 31.51 -2.64 6.40
C ASP A 278 31.57 -3.72 5.32
N GLU A 279 31.81 -4.96 5.71
CA GLU A 279 31.83 -6.11 4.82
C GLU A 279 30.69 -7.06 5.14
N SER A 280 29.53 -6.79 4.55
CA SER A 280 28.41 -7.71 4.63
C SER A 280 28.58 -8.80 3.56
N THR A 281 28.84 -10.01 4.01
CA THR A 281 28.64 -11.23 3.17
C THR A 281 27.18 -11.63 3.10
N ILE A 282 26.32 -10.99 3.89
CA ILE A 282 24.87 -11.10 3.75
C ILE A 282 24.47 -10.02 2.76
N VAL A 283 24.35 -10.40 1.51
CA VAL A 283 23.63 -9.62 0.51
C VAL A 283 22.20 -9.50 1.03
N ILE A 284 21.84 -8.32 1.56
CA ILE A 284 20.44 -7.96 1.64
C ILE A 284 20.10 -7.68 0.18
N PRO A 285 19.29 -8.51 -0.51
CA PRO A 285 19.01 -8.27 -1.91
C PRO A 285 18.38 -6.87 -2.02
N GLY A 286 19.11 -5.94 -2.65
CA GLY A 286 18.56 -4.67 -3.10
C GLY A 286 17.70 -4.94 -4.33
N GLY A 287 16.53 -5.38 -4.10
CA GLY A 287 15.45 -5.62 -5.03
C GLY A 287 14.29 -5.95 -4.15
N ASP A 288 13.06 -5.66 -4.56
CA ASP A 288 11.86 -5.91 -3.77
C ASP A 288 12.08 -7.10 -2.84
N ALA A 289 12.24 -6.81 -1.55
CA ALA A 289 12.59 -7.83 -0.58
C ALA A 289 11.56 -8.92 -0.77
N GLU A 290 12.00 -10.06 -1.28
CA GLU A 290 11.17 -11.24 -1.32
C GLU A 290 10.73 -11.40 0.12
N LYS A 291 9.48 -11.07 0.37
CA LYS A 291 8.92 -11.05 1.72
C LYS A 291 9.28 -12.38 2.30
N VAL A 292 10.03 -12.37 3.41
CA VAL A 292 10.35 -13.62 4.11
C VAL A 292 9.08 -14.43 4.14
N PRO A 293 9.02 -15.62 3.53
CA PRO A 293 7.80 -16.38 3.48
C PRO A 293 7.42 -16.67 4.94
N LEU A 294 6.48 -15.94 5.45
CA LEU A 294 5.75 -16.39 6.63
C LEU A 294 5.29 -17.79 6.28
N LEU A 295 5.37 -18.72 7.21
CA LEU A 295 5.03 -20.10 6.96
C LEU A 295 3.76 -20.19 6.13
N PRO A 296 3.83 -20.70 4.89
CA PRO A 296 2.66 -20.90 4.10
C PRO A 296 1.76 -21.92 4.82
N TYR A 297 0.47 -21.66 4.79
CA TYR A 297 -0.51 -22.63 5.24
C TYR A 297 -1.19 -23.23 4.03
N PHE A 298 -1.35 -24.53 4.05
CA PHE A 298 -1.90 -25.31 2.95
C PHE A 298 -3.33 -25.73 3.29
N VAL A 299 -4.25 -25.51 2.36
CA VAL A 299 -5.69 -25.74 2.55
C VAL A 299 -6.23 -26.61 1.44
N LYS A 300 -6.94 -27.68 1.78
CA LYS A 300 -7.64 -28.59 0.86
C LYS A 300 -9.13 -28.60 1.13
N PRO A 301 -9.98 -28.96 0.15
CA PRO A 301 -11.42 -29.11 0.37
C PRO A 301 -11.77 -30.05 1.53
N GLN A 302 -10.98 -31.10 1.67
CA GLN A 302 -10.99 -31.97 2.85
C GLN A 302 -9.64 -31.88 3.56
N ALA A 303 -9.68 -31.54 4.85
CA ALA A 303 -8.48 -31.54 5.67
C ALA A 303 -7.86 -32.93 5.75
N CYS A 304 -6.54 -33.00 5.80
CA CYS A 304 -5.79 -34.25 5.86
C CYS A 304 -4.64 -34.20 6.88
N GLY A 305 -4.12 -35.36 7.24
CA GLY A 305 -3.02 -35.50 8.20
C GLY A 305 -3.30 -34.83 9.55
N THR A 306 -2.34 -34.11 10.08
CA THR A 306 -2.45 -33.38 11.35
C THR A 306 -3.33 -32.13 11.28
N ARG A 307 -3.68 -31.66 10.08
CA ARG A 307 -4.48 -30.47 9.80
C ARG A 307 -3.87 -29.16 10.31
N ASP A 308 -2.59 -29.16 10.55
CA ASP A 308 -1.85 -27.97 10.99
C ASP A 308 -1.53 -26.99 9.85
N GLY A 309 -1.73 -27.41 8.61
CA GLY A 309 -1.53 -26.63 7.41
C GLY A 309 -0.07 -26.44 7.01
N HIS A 310 0.88 -27.14 7.64
CA HIS A 310 2.31 -26.91 7.35
C HIS A 310 2.85 -27.65 6.12
N SER A 311 2.06 -28.50 5.54
CA SER A 311 2.32 -29.17 4.24
C SER A 311 1.02 -29.57 3.58
N TRP A 312 1.07 -29.94 2.30
CA TRP A 312 -0.09 -30.47 1.58
C TRP A 312 -0.62 -31.80 2.14
N GLU A 313 0.23 -32.61 2.78
CA GLU A 313 -0.18 -33.85 3.46
C GLU A 313 -0.89 -33.58 4.79
N ASN A 314 -0.58 -32.44 5.40
CA ASN A 314 -1.17 -32.00 6.67
C ASN A 314 -2.09 -30.78 6.48
N ALA A 315 -2.66 -30.66 5.29
CA ALA A 315 -3.46 -29.50 4.94
C ALA A 315 -4.71 -29.34 5.83
N MET A 316 -4.95 -28.10 6.23
CA MET A 316 -6.19 -27.73 6.93
C MET A 316 -7.38 -27.70 5.96
N GLY A 317 -8.59 -27.72 6.52
CA GLY A 317 -9.82 -27.46 5.78
C GLY A 317 -10.28 -26.00 5.92
N MET A 318 -11.40 -25.67 5.29
CA MET A 318 -11.98 -24.32 5.36
C MET A 318 -12.30 -23.89 6.80
N THR A 319 -12.76 -24.82 7.65
CA THR A 319 -13.09 -24.52 9.05
C THR A 319 -11.88 -24.08 9.85
N GLU A 320 -10.77 -24.80 9.72
CA GLU A 320 -9.53 -24.48 10.40
C GLU A 320 -8.97 -23.13 9.89
N PHE A 321 -8.99 -22.89 8.58
CA PHE A 321 -8.63 -21.62 7.98
C PHE A 321 -9.45 -20.44 8.55
N LEU A 322 -10.78 -20.56 8.55
CA LEU A 322 -11.66 -19.51 9.09
C LEU A 322 -11.44 -19.26 10.59
N ASN A 323 -11.17 -20.30 11.36
CA ASN A 323 -10.82 -20.16 12.78
C ASN A 323 -9.46 -19.47 12.98
N MET A 324 -8.51 -19.68 12.08
CA MET A 324 -7.19 -19.07 12.14
C MET A 324 -7.21 -17.57 11.86
N ILE A 325 -8.03 -17.11 10.92
CA ILE A 325 -8.15 -15.68 10.57
C ILE A 325 -9.18 -14.93 11.43
N LYS A 326 -9.95 -15.66 12.23
CA LYS A 326 -11.03 -15.09 13.03
C LYS A 326 -10.54 -14.06 14.03
N GLN A 327 -11.41 -13.12 14.37
CA GLN A 327 -11.20 -12.10 15.40
C GLN A 327 -10.57 -12.70 16.67
N LYS A 328 -9.46 -12.17 17.08
CA LYS A 328 -8.87 -12.41 18.39
C LYS A 328 -9.30 -11.29 19.33
N ASN A 329 -10.20 -11.61 20.27
CA ASN A 329 -10.52 -10.72 21.38
C ASN A 329 -9.40 -10.84 22.41
N GLY A 330 -8.47 -9.93 22.38
CA GLY A 330 -7.49 -9.75 23.43
C GLY A 330 -7.43 -8.24 23.73
N SER A 331 -7.65 -7.86 24.96
CA SER A 331 -7.11 -6.61 25.48
C SER A 331 -5.60 -6.81 25.52
N GLN A 332 -4.94 -6.60 24.40
CA GLN A 332 -3.49 -6.58 24.41
C GLN A 332 -3.09 -5.24 25.02
N SER A 333 -2.42 -5.30 26.16
CA SER A 333 -1.79 -4.15 26.74
C SER A 333 -0.84 -3.53 25.70
N GLU A 334 -0.61 -2.24 25.78
CA GLU A 334 0.33 -1.52 24.91
C GLU A 334 1.75 -2.15 24.89
N SER A 335 2.03 -3.08 25.83
CA SER A 335 3.26 -3.83 25.92
C SER A 335 3.32 -5.08 25.03
N ASP A 336 2.24 -5.49 24.39
CA ASP A 336 2.27 -6.66 23.51
C ASP A 336 2.65 -6.24 22.08
N GLU A 337 3.93 -5.91 21.95
CA GLU A 337 4.60 -5.50 20.70
C GLU A 337 4.73 -6.64 19.69
N ASN A 338 4.20 -7.83 20.01
CA ASN A 338 3.98 -8.93 19.05
C ASN A 338 2.95 -8.62 17.98
N ALA A 339 2.25 -7.54 18.11
CA ALA A 339 1.22 -7.15 17.14
C ALA A 339 1.74 -7.02 15.71
N ASP A 340 2.96 -6.56 15.52
CA ASP A 340 3.56 -6.45 14.19
C ASP A 340 4.00 -7.80 13.60
N ASN A 341 3.95 -8.87 14.40
CA ASN A 341 4.56 -10.15 14.10
C ASN A 341 3.59 -11.29 13.94
N VAL A 342 2.42 -11.10 14.49
CA VAL A 342 1.65 -12.27 14.78
C VAL A 342 1.11 -12.84 13.51
N ASP A 343 0.92 -12.07 12.44
CA ASP A 343 -0.06 -12.68 11.61
C ASP A 343 -0.15 -12.24 10.16
N ASP A 344 0.89 -11.75 9.57
CA ASP A 344 0.92 -11.81 8.12
C ASP A 344 1.02 -13.28 7.71
N ARG A 345 0.02 -13.83 7.01
CA ARG A 345 0.00 -15.25 6.63
C ARG A 345 -0.40 -15.43 5.19
N ASP A 346 0.29 -16.38 4.56
CA ASP A 346 -0.06 -16.86 3.23
C ASP A 346 -0.78 -18.19 3.34
N PHE A 347 -1.94 -18.31 2.70
CA PHE A 347 -2.75 -19.52 2.62
C PHE A 347 -2.86 -19.96 1.18
N TYR A 348 -2.44 -21.17 0.90
CA TYR A 348 -2.44 -21.76 -0.42
C TYR A 348 -3.55 -22.80 -0.53
N PHE A 349 -4.46 -22.60 -1.47
CA PHE A 349 -5.65 -23.43 -1.67
C PHE A 349 -5.51 -24.27 -2.93
N THR A 350 -5.73 -25.59 -2.81
CA THR A 350 -5.86 -26.40 -4.02
C THR A 350 -7.14 -26.09 -4.77
N GLY A 351 -7.20 -26.53 -6.01
CA GLY A 351 -8.48 -26.60 -6.74
C GLY A 351 -9.54 -27.40 -5.97
N GLY A 352 -10.80 -27.04 -6.19
CA GLY A 352 -11.94 -27.66 -5.56
C GLY A 352 -12.91 -26.66 -4.92
N THR A 353 -14.01 -27.18 -4.37
CA THR A 353 -15.07 -26.37 -3.79
C THR A 353 -14.99 -26.38 -2.26
N TYR A 354 -14.98 -25.17 -1.69
CA TYR A 354 -14.91 -24.90 -0.26
C TYR A 354 -16.18 -24.20 0.19
N SER A 355 -16.97 -24.85 1.06
CA SER A 355 -18.15 -24.23 1.65
C SER A 355 -17.73 -23.14 2.62
N VAL A 356 -18.16 -21.89 2.37
CA VAL A 356 -17.85 -20.77 3.23
C VAL A 356 -18.96 -20.48 4.23
N SER A 357 -18.57 -20.00 5.41
CA SER A 357 -19.46 -19.46 6.42
C SER A 357 -19.02 -18.06 6.82
N GLN A 358 -19.90 -17.32 7.48
CA GLN A 358 -19.57 -15.96 7.90
C GLN A 358 -18.48 -15.95 8.97
N VAL A 359 -17.46 -15.12 8.75
CA VAL A 359 -16.39 -14.86 9.71
C VAL A 359 -16.18 -13.35 9.87
N LYS A 360 -15.88 -12.92 11.09
CA LYS A 360 -15.38 -11.56 11.37
C LYS A 360 -13.89 -11.64 11.65
N VAL A 361 -13.13 -10.84 10.93
CA VAL A 361 -11.69 -10.68 11.08
C VAL A 361 -11.44 -9.27 11.61
N GLU A 362 -10.94 -9.15 12.82
CA GLU A 362 -10.70 -7.86 13.47
C GLU A 362 -9.54 -7.97 14.46
N TYR A 363 -8.63 -7.03 14.39
CA TYR A 363 -7.44 -6.96 15.22
C TYR A 363 -7.36 -5.58 15.91
N SER A 364 -8.45 -5.21 16.60
CA SER A 364 -8.51 -3.95 17.36
C SER A 364 -7.42 -3.90 18.42
N GLY A 365 -6.73 -2.77 18.54
CA GLY A 365 -5.62 -2.57 19.47
C GLY A 365 -4.23 -2.88 18.91
N TYR A 366 -4.15 -3.41 17.67
CA TYR A 366 -2.87 -3.58 16.97
C TYR A 366 -2.40 -2.25 16.37
N ARG A 367 -1.09 -1.99 16.42
CA ARG A 367 -0.50 -0.77 15.85
C ARG A 367 -0.44 -0.83 14.33
N SER A 368 -0.18 -2.00 13.76
CA SER A 368 -0.14 -2.25 12.33
C SER A 368 -1.25 -3.20 11.88
N ARG A 369 -1.52 -3.22 10.57
CA ARG A 369 -2.51 -4.14 10.00
C ARG A 369 -1.96 -5.56 9.96
N VAL A 370 -2.82 -6.50 10.36
CA VAL A 370 -2.59 -7.93 10.13
C VAL A 370 -3.02 -8.26 8.70
N LYS A 371 -2.13 -8.91 7.96
CA LYS A 371 -2.32 -9.23 6.54
C LYS A 371 -2.46 -10.72 6.32
N PHE A 372 -3.55 -11.11 5.69
CA PHE A 372 -3.77 -12.47 5.21
C PHE A 372 -3.82 -12.49 3.70
N ARG A 373 -3.04 -13.38 3.07
CA ARG A 373 -3.03 -13.58 1.63
C ARG A 373 -3.54 -14.98 1.32
N VAL A 374 -4.53 -15.06 0.45
CA VAL A 374 -5.21 -16.29 0.06
C VAL A 374 -4.96 -16.52 -1.41
N HIS A 375 -4.22 -17.56 -1.73
CA HIS A 375 -3.81 -17.93 -3.08
C HIS A 375 -4.54 -19.19 -3.52
N GLY A 376 -5.30 -19.11 -4.59
CA GLY A 376 -6.00 -20.24 -5.19
C GLY A 376 -5.28 -20.83 -6.40
N GLY A 377 -5.81 -21.93 -6.91
CA GLY A 377 -5.39 -22.51 -8.19
C GLY A 377 -4.30 -23.58 -8.09
N TYR A 378 -3.99 -24.08 -6.91
CA TYR A 378 -2.95 -25.10 -6.74
C TYR A 378 -3.46 -26.50 -7.04
N ASP A 379 -2.55 -27.38 -7.50
CA ASP A 379 -2.90 -28.76 -7.85
C ASP A 379 -3.25 -29.57 -6.58
N THR A 380 -4.31 -30.36 -6.65
CA THR A 380 -4.71 -31.28 -5.58
C THR A 380 -3.70 -32.40 -5.33
N ALA A 381 -2.85 -32.70 -6.30
CA ALA A 381 -1.76 -33.69 -6.21
C ALA A 381 -0.45 -33.11 -5.66
N SER A 382 -0.39 -31.81 -5.35
CA SER A 382 0.80 -31.18 -4.74
C SER A 382 1.17 -31.82 -3.41
N THR A 383 2.47 -31.95 -3.17
CA THR A 383 3.06 -32.60 -1.99
C THR A 383 4.06 -31.67 -1.29
N GLY A 384 4.36 -31.96 -0.04
CA GLY A 384 5.30 -31.19 0.77
C GLY A 384 4.87 -29.74 0.91
N THR A 385 5.74 -28.81 0.54
CA THR A 385 5.49 -27.36 0.54
C THR A 385 5.55 -26.76 -0.86
N ASP A 386 5.43 -27.59 -1.91
CA ASP A 386 5.45 -27.12 -3.29
C ASP A 386 4.26 -26.20 -3.58
N VAL A 387 4.56 -24.97 -3.96
CA VAL A 387 3.60 -23.92 -4.35
C VAL A 387 3.64 -23.62 -5.84
N SER A 388 4.07 -24.55 -6.66
CA SER A 388 3.97 -24.42 -8.10
C SER A 388 2.51 -24.33 -8.50
N ARG A 389 2.09 -23.19 -9.07
CA ARG A 389 0.70 -22.93 -9.45
C ARG A 389 0.38 -23.73 -10.70
N LYS A 390 -0.74 -24.44 -10.66
CA LYS A 390 -1.32 -25.14 -11.81
C LYS A 390 -2.74 -24.58 -12.04
N GLU A 391 -3.28 -24.80 -13.22
CA GLU A 391 -4.60 -24.31 -13.64
C GLU A 391 -5.74 -25.12 -13.00
N SER A 392 -5.90 -25.00 -11.69
CA SER A 392 -7.00 -25.62 -10.94
C SER A 392 -7.90 -24.55 -10.34
N GLU A 393 -9.21 -24.64 -10.57
CA GLU A 393 -10.15 -23.65 -10.04
C GLU A 393 -10.40 -23.85 -8.54
N THR A 394 -10.15 -22.82 -7.75
CA THR A 394 -10.51 -22.78 -6.31
C THR A 394 -11.80 -22.01 -6.12
N ILE A 395 -12.82 -22.67 -5.63
CA ILE A 395 -14.19 -22.14 -5.51
C ILE A 395 -14.58 -21.98 -4.04
N PHE A 396 -14.92 -20.76 -3.65
CA PHE A 396 -15.51 -20.43 -2.34
C PHE A 396 -17.04 -20.31 -2.52
N ASP A 397 -17.78 -21.34 -2.06
CA ASP A 397 -19.22 -21.45 -2.29
C ASP A 397 -20.02 -21.07 -1.04
N GLY A 398 -20.88 -20.06 -1.18
CA GLY A 398 -21.81 -19.60 -0.14
C GLY A 398 -23.10 -20.43 -0.01
N GLY A 399 -23.31 -21.43 -0.87
CA GLY A 399 -24.51 -22.26 -0.84
C GLY A 399 -25.83 -21.50 -1.02
N GLY A 400 -25.79 -20.29 -1.57
CA GLY A 400 -26.97 -19.45 -1.80
C GLY A 400 -27.58 -18.79 -0.56
N SER A 401 -26.95 -18.92 0.61
CA SER A 401 -27.48 -18.38 1.87
C SER A 401 -26.46 -17.69 2.76
N ASN A 402 -25.16 -17.89 2.52
CA ASN A 402 -24.10 -17.39 3.40
C ASN A 402 -23.45 -16.12 2.88
N ARG A 403 -23.23 -15.20 3.82
CA ARG A 403 -22.20 -14.16 3.70
C ARG A 403 -20.85 -14.80 3.95
N PHE A 404 -19.77 -14.11 3.60
CA PHE A 404 -18.45 -14.66 3.79
C PHE A 404 -17.67 -13.93 4.89
N ILE A 405 -17.31 -12.65 4.71
CA ILE A 405 -16.33 -12.06 5.59
C ILE A 405 -16.66 -10.60 5.94
N THR A 406 -16.39 -10.24 7.18
CA THR A 406 -16.38 -8.86 7.66
C THR A 406 -14.98 -8.52 8.15
N LEU A 407 -14.34 -7.52 7.53
CA LEU A 407 -13.06 -6.99 7.94
C LEU A 407 -13.26 -5.79 8.84
N GLY A 408 -12.80 -5.89 10.08
CA GLY A 408 -12.80 -4.81 11.06
C GLY A 408 -11.49 -4.03 11.06
N ASN A 409 -11.17 -3.44 12.22
CA ASN A 409 -9.97 -2.62 12.38
C ASN A 409 -8.69 -3.40 12.16
N GLN A 410 -7.68 -2.71 11.60
CA GLN A 410 -6.32 -3.19 11.44
C GLN A 410 -6.22 -4.54 10.72
N THR A 411 -7.07 -4.74 9.70
CA THR A 411 -7.06 -5.96 8.91
C THR A 411 -6.84 -5.67 7.43
N GLU A 412 -6.03 -6.52 6.80
CA GLU A 412 -5.84 -6.55 5.36
C GLU A 412 -5.99 -7.99 4.87
N LEU A 413 -6.85 -8.21 3.89
CA LEU A 413 -7.08 -9.52 3.30
C LEU A 413 -6.93 -9.42 1.78
N ALA A 414 -6.05 -10.24 1.23
CA ALA A 414 -5.82 -10.33 -0.20
C ALA A 414 -6.23 -11.72 -0.72
N PHE A 415 -6.99 -11.73 -1.80
CA PHE A 415 -7.36 -12.93 -2.53
C PHE A 415 -6.75 -12.89 -3.93
N ASP A 416 -6.14 -14.00 -4.34
CA ASP A 416 -5.63 -14.18 -5.69
C ASP A 416 -6.11 -15.51 -6.28
N GLY A 417 -6.74 -15.45 -7.46
CA GLY A 417 -7.18 -16.63 -8.19
C GLY A 417 -8.33 -17.40 -7.54
N ILE A 418 -9.26 -16.74 -6.90
CA ILE A 418 -10.42 -17.35 -6.21
C ILE A 418 -11.71 -17.06 -6.98
N THR A 419 -12.53 -18.08 -7.18
CA THR A 419 -13.92 -17.95 -7.63
C THR A 419 -14.86 -17.97 -6.43
N PHE A 420 -15.51 -16.84 -6.16
CA PHE A 420 -16.59 -16.72 -5.18
C PHE A 420 -17.91 -17.04 -5.87
N THR A 421 -18.64 -18.04 -5.39
CA THR A 421 -19.94 -18.40 -5.99
C THR A 421 -21.03 -18.50 -4.96
N ASN A 422 -22.27 -18.27 -5.40
CA ASN A 422 -23.49 -18.42 -4.59
C ASN A 422 -23.44 -17.71 -3.22
N LEU A 423 -22.62 -16.66 -3.07
CA LEU A 423 -22.67 -15.82 -1.87
C LEU A 423 -23.99 -15.03 -1.88
N LYS A 424 -24.62 -14.89 -0.69
CA LYS A 424 -25.83 -14.10 -0.55
C LYS A 424 -25.69 -13.09 0.59
N SER A 425 -25.88 -11.82 0.30
CA SER A 425 -25.89 -10.80 1.34
C SER A 425 -27.22 -10.83 2.13
N GLY A 426 -27.14 -10.50 3.41
CA GLY A 426 -28.32 -10.38 4.27
C GLY A 426 -27.96 -9.53 5.49
N GLY A 427 -28.54 -8.35 5.63
CA GLY A 427 -28.20 -7.39 6.70
C GLY A 427 -27.00 -6.50 6.39
N ASP A 428 -25.93 -7.04 5.80
CA ASP A 428 -24.71 -6.34 5.35
C ASP A 428 -24.20 -6.99 4.05
N GLY A 429 -23.08 -6.52 3.48
CA GLY A 429 -22.49 -7.12 2.28
C GLY A 429 -22.05 -8.58 2.47
N CYS A 430 -21.88 -9.31 1.37
CA CYS A 430 -21.24 -10.63 1.41
C CYS A 430 -19.80 -10.52 1.91
N ILE A 431 -19.09 -9.48 1.45
CA ILE A 431 -17.77 -9.08 1.92
C ILE A 431 -17.90 -7.62 2.37
N MET A 432 -17.54 -7.36 3.61
CA MET A 432 -17.68 -6.03 4.20
C MET A 432 -16.39 -5.53 4.81
N LEU A 433 -15.99 -4.29 4.44
CA LEU A 433 -14.94 -3.53 5.09
C LEU A 433 -15.60 -2.55 6.06
N ALA A 434 -15.40 -2.75 7.35
CA ALA A 434 -16.14 -2.05 8.40
C ALA A 434 -15.24 -1.61 9.56
N ALA A 435 -14.12 -0.96 9.25
CA ALA A 435 -13.28 -0.38 10.30
C ALA A 435 -14.06 0.66 11.12
N GLY A 436 -13.86 0.67 12.43
CA GLY A 436 -14.44 1.65 13.34
C GLY A 436 -13.43 2.68 13.82
N GLY A 437 -13.90 3.81 14.34
CA GLY A 437 -13.03 4.83 14.93
C GLY A 437 -11.93 5.33 13.98
N SER A 438 -10.69 5.34 14.43
CA SER A 438 -9.48 5.66 13.63
C SER A 438 -8.92 4.46 12.86
N GLY A 439 -9.50 3.26 13.01
CA GLY A 439 -9.01 2.04 12.35
C GLY A 439 -9.14 2.07 10.82
N ASP A 440 -8.42 1.16 10.17
CA ASP A 440 -8.43 0.96 8.73
C ASP A 440 -8.63 -0.52 8.40
N SER A 441 -9.35 -0.82 7.33
CA SER A 441 -9.52 -2.17 6.81
C SER A 441 -9.28 -2.18 5.31
N ARG A 442 -8.66 -3.25 4.80
CA ARG A 442 -8.32 -3.38 3.39
C ARG A 442 -8.67 -4.73 2.83
N ALA A 443 -9.09 -4.73 1.58
CA ALA A 443 -9.24 -5.95 0.80
C ALA A 443 -8.65 -5.76 -0.59
N THR A 444 -7.91 -6.77 -1.05
CA THR A 444 -7.41 -6.83 -2.43
C THR A 444 -7.91 -8.11 -3.07
N PHE A 445 -8.40 -8.00 -4.30
CA PHE A 445 -8.83 -9.11 -5.12
C PHE A 445 -8.05 -9.05 -6.42
N SER A 446 -7.28 -10.09 -6.70
CA SER A 446 -6.52 -10.23 -7.94
C SER A 446 -6.92 -11.51 -8.65
N ASN A 447 -7.18 -11.44 -9.95
CA ASN A 447 -7.56 -12.62 -10.75
C ASN A 447 -8.76 -13.39 -10.16
N CYS A 448 -9.72 -12.69 -9.57
CA CYS A 448 -10.87 -13.30 -8.89
C CYS A 448 -12.15 -13.22 -9.73
N THR A 449 -13.07 -14.14 -9.48
CA THR A 449 -14.38 -14.13 -10.11
C THR A 449 -15.49 -14.17 -9.05
N PHE A 450 -16.43 -13.26 -9.12
CA PHE A 450 -17.72 -13.32 -8.40
C PHE A 450 -18.78 -13.84 -9.37
N LYS A 451 -19.27 -15.06 -9.14
CA LYS A 451 -20.20 -15.74 -10.05
C LYS A 451 -21.48 -16.14 -9.34
N LYS A 452 -22.62 -15.77 -9.93
CA LYS A 452 -23.94 -16.11 -9.36
C LYS A 452 -24.14 -15.67 -7.90
N CYS A 453 -23.44 -14.63 -7.47
CA CYS A 453 -23.61 -14.05 -6.14
C CYS A 453 -24.86 -13.17 -6.10
N THR A 454 -25.58 -13.17 -4.97
CA THR A 454 -26.82 -12.41 -4.81
C THR A 454 -26.67 -11.31 -3.75
N ALA A 455 -26.84 -10.07 -4.17
CA ALA A 455 -27.03 -8.94 -3.29
C ALA A 455 -28.52 -8.81 -2.94
N SER A 456 -28.90 -8.86 -1.67
CA SER A 456 -30.30 -8.89 -1.24
C SER A 456 -30.55 -8.12 0.06
N GLY A 457 -31.80 -7.76 0.34
CA GLY A 457 -32.16 -7.15 1.61
C GLY A 457 -31.86 -5.66 1.72
N GLY A 458 -32.36 -4.84 0.81
CA GLY A 458 -32.32 -3.39 0.89
C GLY A 458 -30.98 -2.79 0.46
N GLN A 459 -30.08 -2.48 1.38
CA GLN A 459 -28.84 -1.74 1.07
C GLN A 459 -27.57 -2.62 0.99
N ASN A 460 -27.72 -3.94 0.85
CA ASN A 460 -26.63 -4.90 1.07
C ASN A 460 -26.03 -5.41 -0.25
N PRO A 461 -24.88 -4.89 -0.70
CA PRO A 461 -24.19 -5.30 -1.91
C PRO A 461 -23.44 -6.63 -1.74
N ILE A 462 -22.76 -7.08 -2.79
CA ILE A 462 -21.76 -8.17 -2.68
C ILE A 462 -20.54 -7.65 -1.91
N ILE A 463 -19.99 -6.50 -2.32
CA ILE A 463 -18.88 -5.85 -1.61
C ILE A 463 -19.36 -4.53 -1.02
N MET A 464 -19.30 -4.43 0.30
CA MET A 464 -19.62 -3.22 1.07
C MET A 464 -18.34 -2.60 1.61
N VAL A 465 -18.08 -1.33 1.29
CA VAL A 465 -17.00 -0.57 1.91
C VAL A 465 -17.63 0.54 2.75
N ARG A 466 -17.67 0.36 4.07
CA ARG A 466 -18.11 1.41 5.02
C ARG A 466 -16.94 2.32 5.36
N LYS A 467 -15.77 1.73 5.63
CA LYS A 467 -14.54 2.46 5.88
C LYS A 467 -13.35 1.58 5.49
N GLY A 468 -12.42 2.14 4.70
CA GLY A 468 -11.26 1.42 4.24
C GLY A 468 -11.09 1.46 2.72
N LEU A 469 -10.26 0.57 2.22
CA LEU A 469 -9.88 0.50 0.80
C LEU A 469 -10.08 -0.91 0.25
N ALA A 470 -10.88 -1.03 -0.81
CA ALA A 470 -10.93 -2.24 -1.63
C ALA A 470 -10.21 -2.00 -2.97
N LYS A 471 -9.32 -2.91 -3.34
CA LYS A 471 -8.59 -2.94 -4.61
C LYS A 471 -9.00 -4.18 -5.39
N LEU A 472 -9.41 -4.01 -6.64
CA LEU A 472 -9.82 -5.09 -7.52
C LEU A 472 -9.00 -5.01 -8.82
N ASP A 473 -8.21 -6.03 -9.08
CA ASP A 473 -7.38 -6.15 -10.27
C ASP A 473 -7.74 -7.44 -11.02
N ASN A 474 -8.11 -7.31 -12.29
CA ASN A 474 -8.54 -8.43 -13.12
C ASN A 474 -9.67 -9.25 -12.46
N VAL A 475 -10.72 -8.57 -11.99
CA VAL A 475 -11.86 -9.20 -11.31
C VAL A 475 -13.09 -9.21 -12.20
N ILE A 476 -13.76 -10.37 -12.21
CA ILE A 476 -14.97 -10.58 -13.01
C ILE A 476 -16.20 -10.71 -12.10
N PHE A 477 -17.23 -9.93 -12.39
CA PHE A 477 -18.58 -10.12 -11.82
C PHE A 477 -19.47 -10.68 -12.92
N ASP A 478 -19.78 -11.98 -12.84
CA ASP A 478 -20.53 -12.69 -13.87
C ASP A 478 -21.81 -13.31 -13.30
N ALA A 479 -22.93 -13.06 -13.96
CA ALA A 479 -24.24 -13.58 -13.60
C ALA A 479 -24.63 -13.31 -12.12
N CYS A 480 -24.11 -12.23 -11.54
CA CYS A 480 -24.51 -11.79 -10.21
C CYS A 480 -25.88 -11.11 -10.25
N ARG A 481 -26.59 -11.16 -9.14
CA ARG A 481 -27.96 -10.64 -9.04
C ARG A 481 -28.11 -9.66 -7.87
N ALA A 482 -28.78 -8.55 -8.10
CA ALA A 482 -29.22 -7.63 -7.06
C ALA A 482 -30.75 -7.67 -6.95
N GLU A 483 -31.26 -7.92 -5.75
CA GLU A 483 -32.71 -8.12 -5.47
C GLU A 483 -33.21 -7.07 -4.47
N GLY A 484 -34.51 -6.71 -4.57
CA GLY A 484 -35.19 -6.00 -3.51
C GLY A 484 -34.69 -4.58 -3.20
N GLY A 485 -34.39 -3.78 -4.19
CA GLY A 485 -33.99 -2.37 -4.00
C GLY A 485 -32.53 -2.18 -3.55
N VAL A 486 -31.69 -3.16 -3.79
CA VAL A 486 -30.26 -3.12 -3.43
C VAL A 486 -29.53 -2.02 -4.20
N ARG A 487 -28.64 -1.34 -3.51
CA ARG A 487 -27.81 -0.27 -4.05
C ARG A 487 -26.46 -0.82 -4.56
N GLY A 488 -26.47 -1.46 -5.74
CA GLY A 488 -25.27 -1.92 -6.45
C GLY A 488 -24.70 -3.28 -6.00
N LEU A 489 -23.80 -3.84 -6.80
CA LEU A 489 -22.96 -4.99 -6.44
C LEU A 489 -21.82 -4.57 -5.53
N ILE A 490 -21.27 -3.36 -5.76
CA ILE A 490 -20.26 -2.70 -4.91
C ILE A 490 -20.87 -1.42 -4.37
N ARG A 491 -20.76 -1.20 -3.07
CA ARG A 491 -21.25 0.01 -2.42
C ARG A 491 -20.22 0.64 -1.49
N LEU A 492 -20.03 1.95 -1.66
CA LEU A 492 -19.29 2.80 -0.74
C LEU A 492 -20.29 3.52 0.15
N ALA A 493 -20.16 3.36 1.47
CA ALA A 493 -21.20 3.80 2.40
C ALA A 493 -20.80 4.99 3.29
N GLN A 494 -19.52 5.39 3.31
CA GLN A 494 -19.00 6.50 4.14
C GLN A 494 -17.93 7.29 3.40
N LYS A 495 -17.58 8.46 3.90
CA LYS A 495 -16.56 9.36 3.32
C LYS A 495 -15.18 8.73 3.18
N GLU A 496 -14.83 7.88 4.14
CA GLU A 496 -13.54 7.20 4.20
C GLU A 496 -13.48 5.94 3.34
N SER A 497 -14.54 5.67 2.56
CA SER A 497 -14.60 4.52 1.66
C SER A 497 -13.86 4.80 0.37
N ARG A 498 -13.02 3.85 -0.06
CA ARG A 498 -12.32 3.91 -1.34
C ARG A 498 -12.41 2.56 -2.07
N VAL A 499 -12.61 2.62 -3.38
CA VAL A 499 -12.59 1.45 -4.25
C VAL A 499 -11.78 1.77 -5.49
N TYR A 500 -10.78 0.94 -5.76
CA TYR A 500 -9.95 0.99 -6.96
C TYR A 500 -10.21 -0.24 -7.81
N LEU A 501 -10.54 -0.05 -9.09
CA LEU A 501 -10.74 -1.11 -10.04
C LEU A 501 -9.78 -0.96 -11.22
N ASN A 502 -9.09 -2.05 -11.56
CA ASN A 502 -8.28 -2.15 -12.76
C ASN A 502 -8.62 -3.44 -13.51
N ALA A 503 -8.72 -3.39 -14.82
CA ALA A 503 -8.99 -4.54 -15.68
C ALA A 503 -10.22 -5.39 -15.26
N CYS A 504 -11.19 -4.78 -14.60
CA CYS A 504 -12.37 -5.49 -14.10
C CYS A 504 -13.48 -5.58 -15.16
N THR A 505 -14.25 -6.67 -15.12
CA THR A 505 -15.37 -6.90 -16.03
C THR A 505 -16.66 -7.20 -15.26
N PHE A 506 -17.72 -6.49 -15.59
CA PHE A 506 -19.08 -6.73 -15.09
C PHE A 506 -19.96 -7.14 -16.26
N VAL A 507 -20.39 -8.41 -16.27
CA VAL A 507 -21.07 -9.03 -17.39
C VAL A 507 -22.19 -9.94 -16.93
N ASN A 508 -23.30 -10.00 -17.71
CA ASN A 508 -24.44 -10.88 -17.44
C ASN A 508 -25.12 -10.65 -16.07
N ASN A 509 -24.90 -9.52 -15.42
CA ASN A 509 -25.50 -9.27 -14.11
C ASN A 509 -26.93 -8.77 -14.25
N THR A 510 -27.80 -9.19 -13.32
CA THR A 510 -29.24 -8.87 -13.35
C THR A 510 -29.66 -8.07 -12.13
N PHE A 511 -30.65 -7.20 -12.30
CA PHE A 511 -31.13 -6.33 -11.24
C PHE A 511 -32.66 -6.36 -11.20
N GLY A 512 -33.20 -6.79 -10.06
CA GLY A 512 -34.65 -6.91 -9.81
C GLY A 512 -35.18 -5.86 -8.83
N GLY A 513 -36.21 -5.08 -9.23
CA GLY A 513 -37.03 -4.25 -8.35
C GLY A 513 -36.42 -2.92 -7.89
N GLY A 514 -36.89 -1.78 -8.42
CA GLY A 514 -36.79 -0.41 -7.84
C GLY A 514 -35.45 0.10 -7.31
N GLY A 515 -34.34 -0.49 -7.71
CA GLY A 515 -33.03 -0.25 -7.11
C GLY A 515 -32.24 0.87 -7.76
N PHE A 516 -31.32 1.38 -7.00
CA PHE A 516 -30.30 2.35 -7.43
C PHE A 516 -29.11 1.61 -8.02
N GLY A 517 -28.50 2.16 -9.06
CA GLY A 517 -27.22 1.83 -9.70
C GLY A 517 -26.63 0.45 -9.53
N LEU A 518 -26.32 -0.13 -10.63
CA LEU A 518 -26.07 -1.55 -10.83
C LEU A 518 -24.77 -2.07 -10.28
N LEU A 519 -23.74 -1.26 -10.32
CA LEU A 519 -22.40 -1.82 -10.17
C LEU A 519 -21.64 -1.14 -9.07
N VAL A 520 -21.61 0.18 -9.08
CA VAL A 520 -20.97 0.95 -8.02
C VAL A 520 -21.91 2.03 -7.52
N HIS A 521 -22.27 1.96 -6.26
CA HIS A 521 -23.06 2.99 -5.61
C HIS A 521 -22.22 3.74 -4.57
N LEU A 522 -22.08 5.03 -4.78
CA LEU A 522 -21.50 5.97 -3.82
C LEU A 522 -22.63 6.57 -3.00
N ASN A 523 -22.57 6.44 -1.69
CA ASN A 523 -23.61 6.96 -0.80
C ASN A 523 -23.50 8.48 -0.61
N ASP A 524 -24.54 9.10 -0.03
CA ASP A 524 -24.72 10.53 0.19
C ASP A 524 -23.61 11.25 0.98
N PHE A 525 -22.67 10.53 1.55
CA PHE A 525 -21.63 11.06 2.41
C PHE A 525 -20.24 11.19 1.76
N GLY A 526 -20.10 10.86 0.47
CA GLY A 526 -18.80 10.88 -0.19
C GLY A 526 -18.16 9.49 -0.26
N GLY A 527 -16.87 9.44 -0.45
CA GLY A 527 -16.10 8.25 -0.82
C GLY A 527 -15.53 8.45 -2.22
N ASN A 528 -14.54 7.64 -2.60
CA ASN A 528 -13.91 7.75 -3.89
C ASN A 528 -13.91 6.41 -4.62
N VAL A 529 -14.26 6.43 -5.90
CA VAL A 529 -14.12 5.31 -6.80
C VAL A 529 -13.22 5.70 -7.98
N CYS A 530 -12.22 4.87 -8.26
CA CYS A 530 -11.34 5.04 -9.40
C CYS A 530 -11.37 3.78 -10.26
N LEU A 531 -11.64 3.96 -11.54
CA LEU A 531 -11.68 2.92 -12.55
C LEU A 531 -10.59 3.17 -13.59
N HIS A 532 -9.87 2.11 -13.91
CA HIS A 532 -8.96 2.05 -15.04
C HIS A 532 -9.19 0.74 -15.79
N ASN A 533 -9.37 0.81 -17.09
CA ASN A 533 -9.58 -0.36 -17.94
C ASN A 533 -10.75 -1.28 -17.50
N VAL A 534 -11.86 -0.70 -17.07
CA VAL A 534 -13.02 -1.46 -16.55
C VAL A 534 -14.10 -1.56 -17.64
N THR A 535 -14.67 -2.75 -17.78
CA THR A 535 -15.77 -3.02 -18.73
C THR A 535 -17.08 -3.32 -18.02
N PHE A 536 -18.14 -2.61 -18.39
CA PHE A 536 -19.52 -2.90 -18.02
C PHE A 536 -20.30 -3.16 -19.30
N ALA A 537 -20.68 -4.40 -19.56
CA ALA A 537 -21.41 -4.76 -20.77
C ALA A 537 -22.33 -5.96 -20.56
N GLY A 538 -23.41 -6.06 -21.34
CA GLY A 538 -24.32 -7.20 -21.29
C GLY A 538 -25.04 -7.39 -19.96
N ASN A 539 -25.15 -6.34 -19.15
CA ASN A 539 -25.86 -6.41 -17.87
C ASN A 539 -27.33 -6.03 -18.09
N ASP A 540 -28.25 -6.86 -17.59
CA ASP A 540 -29.68 -6.58 -17.63
C ASP A 540 -30.10 -5.81 -16.38
N SER A 541 -30.46 -4.56 -16.57
CA SER A 541 -31.11 -3.76 -15.54
C SER A 541 -32.60 -3.84 -15.71
N GLY A 542 -33.24 -4.85 -15.17
CA GLY A 542 -34.70 -4.96 -15.11
C GLY A 542 -35.39 -3.81 -14.34
N CYS A 543 -34.67 -2.79 -13.95
CA CYS A 543 -35.14 -1.63 -13.21
C CYS A 543 -34.83 -0.35 -13.92
N GLY A 544 -35.82 0.35 -14.33
CA GLY A 544 -35.77 1.64 -15.04
C GLY A 544 -35.16 2.81 -14.25
N ALA A 545 -34.23 2.60 -13.34
CA ALA A 545 -33.61 3.68 -12.61
C ALA A 545 -32.13 3.42 -12.35
N THR A 546 -31.30 4.28 -12.86
CA THR A 546 -30.00 4.66 -12.32
C THR A 546 -28.80 3.78 -12.62
N GLY A 547 -28.31 3.84 -13.82
CA GLY A 547 -26.91 3.74 -14.22
C GLY A 547 -26.04 2.54 -13.80
N ALA A 548 -25.08 2.20 -14.66
CA ALA A 548 -24.01 1.27 -14.29
C ALA A 548 -23.19 1.83 -13.11
N ILE A 549 -23.06 3.14 -13.05
CA ILE A 549 -22.40 3.85 -11.94
C ILE A 549 -23.32 4.96 -11.47
N ASN A 550 -23.58 4.99 -10.16
CA ASN A 550 -24.30 6.07 -9.51
C ASN A 550 -23.50 6.58 -8.30
N GLY A 551 -23.24 7.88 -8.25
CA GLY A 551 -22.38 8.39 -7.19
C GLY A 551 -22.62 9.80 -6.73
N THR A 552 -22.60 9.98 -5.41
CA THR A 552 -22.53 11.27 -4.72
C THR A 552 -21.09 11.63 -4.33
N GLY A 553 -20.15 10.70 -4.38
CA GLY A 553 -18.72 10.89 -4.11
C GLY A 553 -17.90 11.22 -5.35
N GLY A 554 -16.59 11.34 -5.16
CA GLY A 554 -15.63 11.55 -6.26
C GLY A 554 -15.46 10.32 -7.14
N MET A 555 -15.47 10.51 -8.45
CA MET A 555 -15.23 9.44 -9.42
C MET A 555 -14.10 9.80 -10.37
N LEU A 556 -13.23 8.83 -10.64
CA LEU A 556 -12.34 8.84 -11.80
C LEU A 556 -12.68 7.65 -12.69
N ILE A 557 -13.02 7.90 -13.93
CA ILE A 557 -13.27 6.87 -14.95
C ILE A 557 -12.23 7.07 -16.04
N ALA A 558 -11.27 6.14 -16.12
CA ALA A 558 -10.16 6.20 -17.06
C ALA A 558 -10.12 4.95 -17.94
N SER A 559 -9.98 5.15 -19.25
CA SER A 559 -9.85 4.07 -20.24
C SER A 559 -10.87 2.94 -20.06
N SER A 560 -12.11 3.26 -19.70
CA SER A 560 -13.14 2.29 -19.35
C SER A 560 -14.26 2.27 -20.36
N THR A 561 -14.92 1.12 -20.50
CA THR A 561 -16.06 0.92 -21.40
C THR A 561 -17.32 0.68 -20.56
N ILE A 562 -18.31 1.54 -20.70
CA ILE A 562 -19.58 1.43 -20.00
C ILE A 562 -20.72 1.36 -21.04
N VAL A 563 -21.29 0.19 -21.16
CA VAL A 563 -22.42 -0.08 -22.05
C VAL A 563 -23.68 -0.33 -21.23
N ALA A 564 -24.65 0.51 -21.42
CA ALA A 564 -25.96 0.38 -20.79
C ALA A 564 -27.00 -0.08 -21.85
N SER A 565 -27.47 -1.31 -21.69
CA SER A 565 -28.53 -1.86 -22.55
C SER A 565 -29.92 -1.45 -22.07
N ASN A 566 -30.18 -1.58 -20.78
CA ASN A 566 -31.48 -1.26 -20.16
C ASN A 566 -31.38 -0.19 -19.07
N ALA A 567 -30.20 0.07 -18.53
CA ALA A 567 -30.00 1.14 -17.54
C ALA A 567 -30.19 2.54 -18.18
N ASN A 568 -30.79 3.45 -17.44
CA ASN A 568 -30.97 4.83 -17.85
C ASN A 568 -30.78 5.77 -16.66
N PRO A 569 -29.71 6.50 -16.60
CA PRO A 569 -28.58 6.66 -17.54
C PRO A 569 -27.54 5.53 -17.42
N ALA A 570 -26.50 5.55 -18.27
CA ALA A 570 -25.33 4.70 -18.08
C ALA A 570 -24.51 5.16 -16.86
N ILE A 571 -24.30 6.46 -16.72
CA ILE A 571 -23.64 7.08 -15.56
C ILE A 571 -24.56 8.12 -14.97
N ARG A 572 -24.79 8.07 -13.67
CA ARG A 572 -25.38 9.16 -12.89
C ARG A 572 -24.36 9.76 -11.95
N CYS A 573 -24.11 11.03 -12.10
CA CYS A 573 -23.21 11.78 -11.24
C CYS A 573 -24.01 12.67 -10.29
N GLU A 574 -24.03 12.29 -9.02
CA GLU A 574 -24.71 13.03 -7.96
C GLU A 574 -23.71 13.62 -6.95
N SER A 575 -22.47 13.86 -7.33
CA SER A 575 -21.38 14.18 -6.41
C SER A 575 -21.45 15.58 -5.80
N ASP A 576 -20.91 15.72 -4.61
CA ASP A 576 -20.61 17.02 -3.98
C ASP A 576 -19.64 17.82 -4.89
N PRO A 577 -19.87 19.12 -5.11
CA PRO A 577 -19.01 19.98 -5.91
C PRO A 577 -17.54 20.04 -5.44
N LYS A 578 -17.26 19.65 -4.21
CA LYS A 578 -15.90 19.64 -3.66
C LYS A 578 -15.04 18.44 -4.07
N SER A 579 -15.64 17.30 -4.40
CA SER A 579 -14.90 16.07 -4.69
C SER A 579 -14.53 15.87 -6.16
N GLY A 580 -15.14 16.62 -7.07
CA GLY A 580 -14.85 16.68 -8.50
C GLY A 580 -14.74 15.31 -9.21
N SER A 581 -15.71 14.96 -10.03
CA SER A 581 -15.62 13.75 -10.85
C SER A 581 -14.89 13.99 -12.17
N ARG A 582 -14.18 12.99 -12.69
CA ARG A 582 -13.38 13.08 -13.91
C ARG A 582 -13.65 11.89 -14.83
N LEU A 583 -13.66 12.17 -16.13
CA LEU A 583 -13.78 11.18 -17.21
C LEU A 583 -12.63 11.39 -18.20
N ILE A 584 -11.92 10.34 -18.54
CA ILE A 584 -10.81 10.39 -19.50
C ILE A 584 -10.74 9.12 -20.34
N ASN A 585 -10.50 9.28 -21.63
CA ASN A 585 -10.21 8.20 -22.58
C ASN A 585 -11.20 7.03 -22.47
N SER A 586 -12.47 7.31 -22.25
CA SER A 586 -13.47 6.29 -21.93
C SER A 586 -14.57 6.23 -22.98
N LEU A 587 -15.18 5.05 -23.13
CA LEU A 587 -16.26 4.75 -24.04
C LEU A 587 -17.56 4.55 -23.24
N ILE A 588 -18.51 5.46 -23.41
CA ILE A 588 -19.82 5.41 -22.76
C ILE A 588 -20.88 5.20 -23.84
N ILE A 589 -21.56 4.06 -23.80
CA ILE A 589 -22.57 3.69 -24.79
C ILE A 589 -23.91 3.49 -24.11
N GLN A 590 -24.92 4.19 -24.61
CA GLN A 590 -26.32 3.88 -24.37
C GLN A 590 -26.87 3.16 -25.60
N GLU A 591 -27.25 1.90 -25.46
CA GLU A 591 -27.73 1.09 -26.61
C GLU A 591 -29.11 1.47 -27.12
N GLN A 592 -29.92 2.12 -26.30
CA GLN A 592 -31.22 2.68 -26.66
C GLN A 592 -31.11 4.21 -26.75
N ASP A 593 -32.01 4.87 -27.42
CA ASP A 593 -32.06 6.33 -27.51
C ASP A 593 -32.43 6.98 -26.18
N ARG A 594 -31.52 6.88 -25.21
CA ARG A 594 -31.66 7.32 -23.82
C ARG A 594 -30.43 8.10 -23.34
N THR A 595 -30.47 8.52 -22.09
CA THR A 595 -29.41 9.29 -21.47
C THR A 595 -28.17 8.42 -21.18
N ALA A 596 -27.02 8.82 -21.74
CA ALA A 596 -25.73 8.21 -21.41
C ALA A 596 -25.20 8.73 -20.08
N ILE A 597 -25.24 10.05 -19.88
CA ILE A 597 -24.74 10.67 -18.64
C ILE A 597 -25.84 11.59 -18.08
N ASP A 598 -26.22 11.39 -16.82
CA ASP A 598 -27.18 12.23 -16.11
C ASP A 598 -26.53 12.99 -14.95
N MET A 599 -26.66 14.30 -14.98
CA MET A 599 -26.13 15.23 -13.99
C MET A 599 -27.22 16.16 -13.45
N SER A 600 -28.47 15.77 -13.53
CA SER A 600 -29.65 16.61 -13.22
C SER A 600 -29.76 17.02 -11.75
N SER A 601 -28.97 16.45 -10.86
CA SER A 601 -28.91 16.90 -9.45
C SER A 601 -28.08 18.18 -9.35
N SER A 602 -28.67 19.24 -8.82
CA SER A 602 -28.14 20.59 -8.81
C SER A 602 -26.72 20.76 -8.26
N GLY A 603 -25.87 21.50 -8.97
CA GLY A 603 -24.56 21.96 -8.51
C GLY A 603 -23.40 20.98 -8.68
N ARG A 604 -23.56 19.91 -9.44
CA ARG A 604 -22.58 18.82 -9.57
C ARG A 604 -21.95 18.83 -10.95
N LYS A 605 -20.64 18.57 -11.02
CA LYS A 605 -19.89 18.67 -12.28
C LYS A 605 -19.10 17.40 -12.56
N LEU A 606 -19.18 16.92 -13.79
CA LEU A 606 -18.28 15.92 -14.36
C LEU A 606 -17.37 16.62 -15.36
N LYS A 607 -16.08 16.63 -15.09
CA LYS A 607 -15.09 17.22 -15.96
C LYS A 607 -14.48 16.17 -16.88
N SER A 608 -14.57 16.41 -18.18
CA SER A 608 -13.81 15.64 -19.15
C SER A 608 -12.35 16.11 -19.16
N LEU A 609 -11.44 15.13 -19.13
CA LEU A 609 -10.02 15.34 -19.38
C LEU A 609 -9.65 15.00 -20.84
N GLY A 610 -10.64 14.61 -21.65
CA GLY A 610 -10.55 14.40 -23.08
C GLY A 610 -10.48 12.93 -23.52
N GLY A 611 -10.60 12.72 -24.83
CA GLY A 611 -10.54 11.41 -25.46
C GLY A 611 -11.73 10.51 -25.18
N ASN A 612 -12.84 11.05 -24.70
CA ASN A 612 -14.02 10.25 -24.43
C ASN A 612 -14.91 10.12 -25.65
N VAL A 613 -15.50 8.95 -25.82
CA VAL A 613 -16.55 8.69 -26.80
C VAL A 613 -17.86 8.44 -26.05
N ILE A 614 -18.84 9.31 -26.29
CA ILE A 614 -20.13 9.26 -25.60
C ILE A 614 -21.23 9.07 -26.65
N VAL A 615 -21.95 7.96 -26.53
CA VAL A 615 -23.07 7.60 -27.39
C VAL A 615 -24.36 7.64 -26.58
N GLY A 616 -25.20 8.63 -26.83
CA GLY A 616 -26.43 8.93 -26.10
C GLY A 616 -26.50 10.38 -25.61
N SER A 617 -27.65 10.80 -25.08
CA SER A 617 -27.82 12.16 -24.59
C SER A 617 -27.07 12.39 -23.26
N ILE A 618 -26.63 13.63 -23.04
CA ILE A 618 -26.11 14.13 -21.76
C ILE A 618 -27.19 15.04 -21.18
N ASN A 619 -27.74 14.64 -20.03
CA ASN A 619 -28.72 15.41 -19.28
C ASN A 619 -28.01 16.43 -18.36
N ALA A 620 -28.57 17.67 -18.28
CA ALA A 620 -27.93 18.81 -17.62
C ALA A 620 -26.51 19.08 -18.18
N LYS A 621 -26.45 19.25 -19.51
CA LYS A 621 -25.19 19.37 -20.27
C LYS A 621 -24.30 20.54 -19.83
N ASP A 622 -24.90 21.59 -19.25
CA ASP A 622 -24.22 22.75 -18.67
C ASP A 622 -23.30 22.36 -17.44
N GLN A 623 -23.56 21.21 -16.85
CA GLN A 623 -22.77 20.66 -15.75
C GLN A 623 -21.69 19.67 -16.23
N TYR A 624 -21.69 19.31 -17.49
CA TYR A 624 -20.64 18.53 -18.15
C TYR A 624 -19.59 19.48 -18.72
N GLU A 625 -18.43 19.54 -18.07
CA GLU A 625 -17.30 20.30 -18.57
C GLU A 625 -16.61 19.46 -19.67
N SER A 626 -17.06 19.60 -20.92
CA SER A 626 -16.52 18.86 -22.06
C SER A 626 -15.10 19.30 -22.41
N SER A 627 -14.33 18.38 -22.98
CA SER A 627 -13.07 18.65 -23.66
C SER A 627 -13.29 18.77 -25.15
N ALA A 628 -12.48 19.59 -25.86
CA ALA A 628 -12.47 19.65 -27.29
C ALA A 628 -12.12 18.32 -27.99
N ASN A 629 -11.54 17.40 -27.22
CA ASN A 629 -11.12 16.07 -27.66
C ASN A 629 -12.17 14.99 -27.36
N ASP A 630 -13.39 15.34 -27.00
CA ASP A 630 -14.48 14.39 -26.79
C ASP A 630 -15.30 14.23 -28.05
N ASP A 631 -15.64 12.99 -28.39
CA ASP A 631 -16.55 12.64 -29.46
C ASP A 631 -17.92 12.28 -28.89
N THR A 632 -18.95 13.05 -29.21
CA THR A 632 -20.31 12.85 -28.71
C THR A 632 -21.28 12.55 -29.86
N PHE A 633 -22.06 11.48 -29.69
CA PHE A 633 -23.05 11.02 -30.63
C PHE A 633 -24.45 10.97 -29.99
N ALA A 634 -25.45 11.48 -30.65
CA ALA A 634 -26.80 11.54 -30.10
C ALA A 634 -27.37 10.14 -29.74
N ASN A 635 -27.03 9.14 -30.56
CA ASN A 635 -27.46 7.75 -30.37
C ASN A 635 -26.55 6.77 -31.12
N LYS A 636 -26.84 5.49 -31.04
CA LYS A 636 -26.04 4.41 -31.65
C LYS A 636 -26.05 4.50 -33.19
N ALA A 637 -27.14 4.96 -33.83
CA ALA A 637 -27.20 5.15 -35.28
C ALA A 637 -26.23 6.25 -35.73
N ALA A 638 -26.14 7.36 -34.99
CA ALA A 638 -25.18 8.42 -35.27
C ALA A 638 -23.72 7.98 -35.07
N ALA A 639 -23.49 6.99 -34.20
CA ALA A 639 -22.19 6.40 -33.92
C ALA A 639 -21.84 5.19 -34.81
N ALA A 640 -22.66 4.86 -35.81
CA ALA A 640 -22.48 3.66 -36.66
C ALA A 640 -21.12 3.61 -37.37
N ALA A 641 -20.57 4.77 -37.72
CA ALA A 641 -19.25 4.89 -38.35
C ALA A 641 -18.09 4.41 -37.48
N LEU A 642 -18.28 4.28 -36.14
CA LEU A 642 -17.27 3.80 -35.25
C LEU A 642 -17.04 2.28 -35.35
N SER A 643 -17.96 1.56 -36.01
CA SER A 643 -17.89 0.10 -36.24
C SER A 643 -17.53 -0.69 -34.95
N LEU A 644 -18.18 -0.37 -33.83
CA LEU A 644 -17.99 -1.02 -32.56
C LEU A 644 -18.63 -2.42 -32.52
N SER A 645 -17.90 -3.42 -32.15
CA SER A 645 -18.41 -4.77 -31.92
C SER A 645 -18.02 -5.33 -30.55
N TRP A 646 -18.96 -6.04 -29.92
CA TRP A 646 -18.70 -6.76 -28.68
C TRP A 646 -18.01 -8.09 -28.97
N ASN A 647 -16.87 -8.33 -28.35
CA ASN A 647 -16.17 -9.61 -28.37
C ASN A 647 -16.43 -10.37 -27.05
N SER A 648 -17.19 -11.44 -27.13
CA SER A 648 -17.54 -12.23 -25.93
C SER A 648 -16.36 -13.03 -25.36
N GLY A 649 -15.37 -13.35 -26.19
CA GLY A 649 -14.17 -14.08 -25.76
C GLY A 649 -13.24 -13.19 -24.92
N SER A 650 -12.93 -12.01 -25.43
CA SER A 650 -12.09 -11.04 -24.73
C SER A 650 -12.87 -10.12 -23.78
N ARG A 651 -14.21 -10.17 -23.82
CA ARG A 651 -15.10 -9.36 -22.96
C ARG A 651 -14.89 -7.86 -23.05
N HIS A 652 -14.58 -7.35 -24.25
CA HIS A 652 -14.45 -5.93 -24.50
C HIS A 652 -15.01 -5.55 -25.90
N TYR A 653 -15.13 -4.27 -26.16
CA TYR A 653 -15.51 -3.74 -27.47
C TYR A 653 -14.29 -3.58 -28.37
N LEU A 654 -14.38 -4.15 -29.57
CA LEU A 654 -13.38 -3.98 -30.62
C LEU A 654 -13.74 -2.81 -31.51
N TRP A 655 -12.72 -2.05 -31.90
CA TRP A 655 -12.79 -1.00 -32.89
C TRP A 655 -12.44 -1.56 -34.25
N ASN A 656 -13.42 -1.68 -35.16
CA ASN A 656 -13.23 -2.31 -36.44
C ASN A 656 -13.12 -1.29 -37.62
N GLY A 657 -13.09 0.01 -37.33
CA GLY A 657 -13.07 1.08 -38.32
C GLY A 657 -11.81 1.95 -38.31
N SER A 658 -11.49 2.58 -39.44
CA SER A 658 -10.51 3.66 -39.47
C SER A 658 -11.16 4.91 -38.88
N THR A 659 -10.80 5.24 -37.65
CA THR A 659 -11.40 6.36 -36.94
C THR A 659 -10.43 7.53 -36.85
N THR A 660 -11.00 8.74 -36.94
CA THR A 660 -10.31 10.00 -36.66
C THR A 660 -10.30 10.35 -35.15
N LEU A 661 -10.63 9.39 -34.30
CA LEU A 661 -10.70 9.61 -32.84
C LEU A 661 -9.37 10.09 -32.28
N THR A 662 -9.44 10.99 -31.34
CA THR A 662 -8.28 11.45 -30.59
C THR A 662 -7.74 10.32 -29.73
N LYS A 663 -6.44 10.04 -29.89
CA LYS A 663 -5.73 9.02 -29.12
C LYS A 663 -4.90 9.69 -28.05
N PHE A 664 -4.89 9.10 -26.87
CA PHE A 664 -4.01 9.50 -25.79
C PHE A 664 -2.69 8.75 -25.86
N THR A 665 -1.60 9.37 -25.38
CA THR A 665 -0.40 8.62 -25.03
C THR A 665 -0.55 8.08 -23.62
N ILE A 666 0.21 7.03 -23.29
CA ILE A 666 0.26 6.48 -21.90
C ILE A 666 0.65 7.59 -20.92
N GLU A 667 1.59 8.45 -21.28
CA GLU A 667 2.03 9.57 -20.43
C GLU A 667 0.91 10.60 -20.17
N GLN A 668 0.12 10.93 -21.21
CA GLN A 668 -1.02 11.82 -21.03
C GLN A 668 -2.07 11.21 -20.09
N LEU A 669 -2.35 9.90 -20.25
CA LEU A 669 -3.28 9.19 -19.40
C LEU A 669 -2.78 9.15 -17.96
N ARG A 670 -1.50 8.79 -17.73
CA ARG A 670 -0.85 8.79 -16.41
C ARG A 670 -0.88 10.18 -15.76
N SER A 671 -0.53 11.21 -16.52
CA SER A 671 -0.54 12.60 -16.03
C SER A 671 -1.94 13.04 -15.56
N ALA A 672 -2.97 12.68 -16.31
CA ALA A 672 -4.35 12.99 -15.94
C ALA A 672 -4.81 12.23 -14.69
N ILE A 673 -4.48 10.94 -14.57
CA ILE A 673 -4.74 10.13 -13.37
C ILE A 673 -4.00 10.71 -12.16
N LYS A 674 -2.73 11.10 -12.33
CA LYS A 674 -1.93 11.74 -11.29
C LYS A 674 -2.55 13.04 -10.79
N SER A 675 -3.05 13.87 -11.70
CA SER A 675 -3.69 15.14 -11.33
C SER A 675 -4.95 14.92 -10.47
N TYR A 676 -5.69 13.84 -10.69
CA TYR A 676 -6.84 13.47 -9.87
C TYR A 676 -6.40 12.90 -8.52
N SER A 677 -5.42 11.99 -8.53
CA SER A 677 -4.90 11.34 -7.32
C SER A 677 -4.37 12.36 -6.31
N ASN A 678 -3.64 13.36 -6.76
CA ASN A 678 -3.09 14.39 -5.90
C ASN A 678 -4.14 15.29 -5.26
N THR A 679 -5.32 15.43 -5.87
CA THR A 679 -6.38 16.30 -5.37
C THR A 679 -7.45 15.59 -4.55
N ASN A 680 -7.72 14.31 -4.80
CA ASN A 680 -8.92 13.65 -4.28
C ASN A 680 -8.68 12.26 -3.66
N THR A 681 -7.66 11.51 -4.05
CA THR A 681 -7.49 10.11 -3.61
C THR A 681 -6.56 9.94 -2.40
N GLY A 682 -5.71 10.93 -2.11
CA GLY A 682 -4.82 10.95 -0.95
C GLY A 682 -5.42 11.61 0.30
N LYS A 683 -6.63 12.16 0.19
CA LYS A 683 -7.25 12.93 1.27
C LYS A 683 -8.30 12.12 2.01
N LEU A 684 -8.05 11.85 3.28
CA LEU A 684 -9.05 11.35 4.21
C LEU A 684 -9.73 12.55 4.88
N TYR A 685 -11.06 12.57 4.87
CA TYR A 685 -11.82 13.62 5.55
C TYR A 685 -12.47 13.06 6.82
N ALA A 686 -12.24 13.71 7.95
CA ALA A 686 -13.01 13.51 9.17
C ALA A 686 -13.79 14.77 9.48
N GLY A 687 -15.09 14.76 9.25
CA GLY A 687 -15.94 15.94 9.39
C GLY A 687 -15.62 16.99 8.33
N SER A 688 -15.39 18.25 8.74
CA SER A 688 -14.99 19.35 7.86
C SER A 688 -13.46 19.49 7.75
N ALA A 689 -12.69 18.71 8.51
CA ALA A 689 -11.24 18.75 8.51
C ALA A 689 -10.66 17.68 7.59
N GLU A 690 -9.70 18.08 6.79
CA GLU A 690 -8.89 17.17 5.98
C GLU A 690 -7.90 16.46 6.90
N ILE A 691 -7.99 15.14 7.01
CA ILE A 691 -6.98 14.33 7.69
C ILE A 691 -6.08 13.75 6.60
N TYR A 692 -4.97 14.39 6.36
CA TYR A 692 -3.89 13.86 5.52
C TYR A 692 -2.90 13.15 6.43
N ASP A 693 -2.81 11.84 6.30
CA ASP A 693 -1.71 11.08 6.86
C ASP A 693 -0.70 10.81 5.74
N GLY A 694 0.31 11.66 5.66
CA GLY A 694 1.40 11.56 4.69
C GLY A 694 2.27 10.30 4.83
N SER A 695 2.07 9.50 5.91
CA SER A 695 2.78 8.24 6.13
C SER A 695 2.34 7.11 5.18
N LYS A 696 1.32 7.35 4.33
CA LYS A 696 0.74 6.36 3.41
C LYS A 696 1.05 6.67 1.93
N ALA A 697 2.25 7.14 1.67
CA ALA A 697 2.79 7.21 0.31
C ALA A 697 2.70 5.83 -0.36
N GLY A 698 2.20 5.79 -1.60
CA GLY A 698 1.97 4.53 -2.35
C GLY A 698 0.56 3.95 -2.26
N GLU A 699 -0.37 4.59 -1.55
CA GLU A 699 -1.78 4.19 -1.50
C GLU A 699 -2.67 5.02 -2.42
N ASP A 700 -2.11 5.91 -3.21
CA ASP A 700 -2.84 6.59 -4.25
C ASP A 700 -3.14 5.65 -5.44
N PHE A 701 -4.11 6.04 -6.24
CA PHE A 701 -4.57 5.20 -7.34
C PHE A 701 -3.50 4.98 -8.41
N LEU A 702 -2.72 6.00 -8.75
CA LEU A 702 -1.66 5.88 -9.75
C LEU A 702 -0.51 4.99 -9.24
N GLY A 703 -0.06 5.20 -8.00
CA GLY A 703 0.97 4.36 -7.40
C GLY A 703 0.57 2.89 -7.32
N TRP A 704 -0.71 2.61 -7.04
CA TRP A 704 -1.22 1.24 -7.12
C TRP A 704 -1.18 0.70 -8.55
N LEU A 705 -1.65 1.45 -9.56
CA LEU A 705 -1.60 1.01 -10.96
C LEU A 705 -0.17 0.74 -11.42
N ASP A 706 0.79 1.54 -10.99
CA ASP A 706 2.20 1.32 -11.28
C ASP A 706 2.73 0.04 -10.61
N SER A 707 2.36 -0.20 -9.35
CA SER A 707 2.79 -1.39 -8.60
C SER A 707 2.31 -2.72 -9.20
N ILE A 708 1.23 -2.71 -9.96
CA ILE A 708 0.68 -3.88 -10.67
C ILE A 708 0.97 -3.86 -12.17
N ASN A 709 1.82 -2.94 -12.65
CA ASN A 709 2.12 -2.75 -14.07
C ASN A 709 0.88 -2.59 -14.96
N ALA A 710 -0.15 -1.89 -14.47
CA ALA A 710 -1.44 -1.77 -15.16
C ALA A 710 -1.36 -1.14 -16.55
N PHE A 711 -0.34 -0.32 -16.81
CA PHE A 711 -0.13 0.31 -18.12
C PHE A 711 0.59 -0.58 -19.13
N GLY A 712 1.13 -1.71 -18.71
CA GLY A 712 1.81 -2.67 -19.60
C GLY A 712 0.90 -3.23 -20.70
N ILE A 713 -0.41 -3.26 -20.49
CA ILE A 713 -1.41 -3.69 -21.49
C ILE A 713 -1.42 -2.86 -22.78
N TYR A 714 -0.96 -1.61 -22.73
CA TYR A 714 -0.97 -0.71 -23.90
C TYR A 714 0.27 -0.87 -24.79
N GLY A 715 1.23 -1.71 -24.41
CA GLY A 715 2.49 -1.91 -25.15
C GLY A 715 3.41 -0.68 -25.15
N ASN A 716 4.56 -0.81 -25.77
CA ASN A 716 5.57 0.25 -25.81
C ASN A 716 5.20 1.34 -26.83
N GLY A 717 4.82 2.52 -26.36
CA GLY A 717 4.71 3.73 -27.19
C GLY A 717 3.46 3.87 -28.03
N SER A 718 2.47 3.04 -27.86
CA SER A 718 1.24 3.06 -28.65
C SER A 718 0.24 4.10 -28.14
N ALA A 719 -0.55 4.63 -29.05
CA ALA A 719 -1.70 5.44 -28.71
C ALA A 719 -2.77 4.59 -28.01
N VAL A 720 -3.32 5.11 -26.93
CA VAL A 720 -4.38 4.45 -26.14
C VAL A 720 -5.74 4.83 -26.71
N TRP A 721 -6.50 3.85 -27.15
CA TRP A 721 -7.87 4.07 -27.65
C TRP A 721 -8.84 4.33 -26.49
N PRO A 722 -9.93 5.09 -26.74
CA PRO A 722 -11.00 5.22 -25.76
C PRO A 722 -11.62 3.88 -25.37
N GLY A 723 -11.88 3.69 -24.09
CA GLY A 723 -12.49 2.49 -23.56
C GLY A 723 -11.50 1.51 -22.92
N SER A 724 -12.04 0.40 -22.44
CA SER A 724 -11.24 -0.69 -21.85
C SER A 724 -10.49 -1.46 -22.93
N TYR A 725 -9.27 -1.86 -22.60
CA TYR A 725 -8.36 -2.57 -23.48
C TYR A 725 -7.89 -3.85 -22.80
N GLN A 726 -7.87 -4.96 -23.53
CA GLN A 726 -7.16 -6.15 -23.11
C GLN A 726 -6.03 -6.37 -24.10
N GLY A 727 -4.80 -6.42 -23.60
CA GLY A 727 -3.63 -6.66 -24.43
C GLY A 727 -3.78 -7.93 -25.29
N ASN A 728 -3.21 -7.89 -26.47
CA ASN A 728 -3.17 -9.06 -27.38
C ASN A 728 -2.33 -10.17 -26.75
#